data_9c91273a7ee0a0afd9bc017bfa71e632
#
_entry.id   9c91273a7ee0a0afd9bc017bfa71e632
#
_cell.length_a   1.000
_cell.length_b   1.000
_cell.length_c   1.000
_cell.angle_alpha   90.00
_cell.angle_beta   90.00
_cell.angle_gamma   90.00
#
_symmetry.space_group_name_H-M   'P 1'
#
loop_
_entity.id
_entity.type
_entity.pdbx_description
1 polymer ?
#
loop_
_entity_poly.entity_id
_entity_poly.type
_entity_poly.pdbx_seq_one_letter_code
_entity_poly.pdbx_strand_id
1 'polypeptide(L)'
;MPFKPFRSAPTRQVALCTLLISLTSKAIATSPPWLTAHDAEIKVILGKMTLAEKVGQMTQPDIGSVKDLNDIATLALGSILSGGSSDPVTGNKLSDWAELYKDCQNRALRSRLGIPLIYGVDAVHGHNNILGAVIFPHNIGLGCTRNPELVEEIARITAREVRASGIQWTFAPSVAVPRDIRWGRTYEGFSEDPAVVALLGTAAVRGLQGTDLSGKESVAACAKHFIGDGGTEFKPGRGEGMLDQGNVRLDEATLRAVHMAGYPPAIKAGVATIMPSYSSWNGVKCSGNKHLLTDILKNELGFAGFLISDYNAIDQLVSPVSDVSAPESNNAAGQVRSSDYKACIGISINAGMDMVMLTDRYKEFIISLQELVEEGKVPMSRIDDAVTRILRVKFAMGMMGAEPNLRPDKSLQQECGSQAHRKVARKAVAESLVLLKNKNAVLPVKTLPRRIHVAGSGANDLGMQCGGWTIGWQGERGDITPGGTTLLDAIKKAAGNMTEVTYTPDGSQSAGADLGIVVVGEAPYAEMKGDRHDLSLSVQDREVVAAVKATGMPVVVIVLSGRPMILGDVADKADAILAAWLPGTEGAGVVDVLMGAAPASGKLSFTWPRSMEQVPLGHHQKEIENPQFPFGFGLGYE
;
A
#
# COMPACT_ATOMS: atom_id res chain seq x y z
N MET A 1 -66.00 54.94 -45.20
CA MET A 1 -65.57 53.52 -45.43
C MET A 1 -64.06 53.50 -45.49
N PRO A 2 -63.35 52.96 -44.51
CA PRO A 2 -61.92 52.96 -44.51
C PRO A 2 -61.36 51.66 -45.06
N PHE A 3 -60.26 51.79 -45.79
CA PHE A 3 -59.43 50.71 -46.34
C PHE A 3 -58.69 49.92 -45.28
N LYS A 4 -58.70 48.60 -45.40
CA LYS A 4 -57.82 47.68 -44.60
C LYS A 4 -56.48 47.54 -45.28
N PRO A 5 -55.37 47.51 -44.56
CA PRO A 5 -54.05 47.18 -45.14
C PRO A 5 -53.77 45.66 -45.13
N PHE A 6 -53.01 45.25 -46.13
CA PHE A 6 -52.55 43.88 -46.40
C PHE A 6 -51.61 43.37 -45.27
N ARG A 7 -51.80 42.13 -44.87
CA ARG A 7 -50.90 41.35 -44.02
C ARG A 7 -49.75 40.77 -44.86
N SER A 8 -48.51 41.10 -44.48
CA SER A 8 -47.30 40.45 -44.97
C SER A 8 -47.09 39.08 -44.29
N ALA A 9 -46.73 38.04 -45.04
CA ALA A 9 -46.42 36.70 -44.56
C ALA A 9 -45.02 36.66 -43.88
N PRO A 10 -44.81 35.83 -42.84
CA PRO A 10 -43.51 35.73 -42.21
C PRO A 10 -42.54 34.83 -43.00
N THR A 11 -41.38 35.36 -43.27
CA THR A 11 -40.21 34.66 -43.80
C THR A 11 -39.70 33.62 -42.79
N ARG A 12 -39.71 32.33 -43.18
CA ARG A 12 -39.06 31.30 -42.39
C ARG A 12 -37.54 31.44 -42.49
N GLN A 13 -36.89 31.84 -41.40
CA GLN A 13 -35.46 31.67 -41.20
C GLN A 13 -35.17 30.18 -40.89
N VAL A 14 -34.47 29.49 -41.77
CA VAL A 14 -33.91 28.16 -41.53
C VAL A 14 -32.65 28.39 -40.69
N ALA A 15 -32.73 28.07 -39.40
CA ALA A 15 -31.56 28.02 -38.53
C ALA A 15 -30.75 26.77 -38.85
N LEU A 16 -29.58 26.99 -39.45
CA LEU A 16 -28.56 25.95 -39.64
C LEU A 16 -27.89 25.67 -38.30
N CYS A 17 -28.34 24.64 -37.55
CA CYS A 17 -27.64 24.13 -36.37
C CYS A 17 -26.36 23.44 -36.82
N THR A 18 -25.24 24.13 -36.80
CA THR A 18 -23.92 23.54 -36.92
C THR A 18 -23.62 22.80 -35.62
N LEU A 19 -23.71 21.47 -35.65
CA LEU A 19 -23.32 20.58 -34.56
C LEU A 19 -21.79 20.65 -34.44
N LEU A 20 -21.28 21.49 -33.53
CA LEU A 20 -19.89 21.43 -33.10
C LEU A 20 -19.72 20.14 -32.27
N ILE A 21 -19.26 19.07 -32.90
CA ILE A 21 -18.70 17.91 -32.21
C ILE A 21 -17.39 18.39 -31.58
N SER A 22 -17.45 18.80 -30.30
CA SER A 22 -16.26 18.99 -29.50
C SER A 22 -15.62 17.62 -29.28
N LEU A 23 -14.65 17.26 -30.10
CA LEU A 23 -13.66 16.25 -29.78
C LEU A 23 -12.89 16.74 -28.55
N THR A 24 -13.42 16.45 -27.36
CA THR A 24 -12.58 16.49 -26.16
C THR A 24 -11.56 15.37 -26.34
N SER A 25 -10.37 15.73 -26.83
CA SER A 25 -9.20 14.86 -26.68
C SER A 25 -9.06 14.60 -25.19
N LYS A 26 -9.45 13.41 -24.73
CA LYS A 26 -9.06 12.95 -23.38
C LYS A 26 -7.55 13.09 -23.35
N ALA A 27 -7.05 13.97 -22.51
CA ALA A 27 -5.61 14.11 -22.31
C ALA A 27 -5.09 12.74 -21.87
N ILE A 28 -4.33 12.09 -22.75
CA ILE A 28 -3.68 10.81 -22.49
C ILE A 28 -2.72 11.08 -21.31
N ALA A 29 -2.84 10.31 -20.24
CA ALA A 29 -1.87 10.36 -19.15
C ALA A 29 -0.53 9.88 -19.74
N THR A 30 0.51 10.69 -19.63
CA THR A 30 1.85 10.31 -20.11
C THR A 30 2.87 10.61 -19.02
N SER A 31 3.86 9.74 -18.92
CA SER A 31 5.00 9.98 -18.03
C SER A 31 5.70 11.30 -18.36
N PRO A 32 6.25 11.99 -17.36
CA PRO A 32 6.99 13.23 -17.58
C PRO A 32 8.22 13.03 -18.47
N PRO A 33 8.61 14.04 -19.27
CA PRO A 33 9.74 13.94 -20.21
C PRO A 33 11.09 13.63 -19.55
N TRP A 34 11.28 13.96 -18.27
CA TRP A 34 12.53 13.70 -17.56
C TRP A 34 12.85 12.20 -17.44
N LEU A 35 11.85 11.30 -17.48
CA LEU A 35 12.08 9.85 -17.52
C LEU A 35 12.75 9.38 -18.81
N THR A 36 12.65 10.11 -19.91
CA THR A 36 13.24 9.75 -21.21
C THR A 36 14.42 10.66 -21.61
N ALA A 37 14.83 11.55 -20.71
CA ALA A 37 15.86 12.56 -20.99
C ALA A 37 17.22 11.98 -21.38
N HIS A 38 17.54 10.75 -20.93
CA HIS A 38 18.82 10.08 -21.15
C HIS A 38 18.78 8.94 -22.18
N ASP A 39 17.74 8.91 -23.05
CA ASP A 39 17.59 7.80 -24.03
C ASP A 39 18.79 7.69 -25.01
N ALA A 40 19.46 8.80 -25.31
CA ALA A 40 20.66 8.79 -26.16
C ALA A 40 21.84 8.09 -25.49
N GLU A 41 22.11 8.39 -24.22
CA GLU A 41 23.17 7.76 -23.43
C GLU A 41 22.85 6.29 -23.17
N ILE A 42 21.59 5.97 -22.90
CA ILE A 42 21.10 4.60 -22.68
C ILE A 42 21.34 3.75 -23.94
N LYS A 43 21.06 4.29 -25.13
CA LYS A 43 21.32 3.59 -26.39
C LYS A 43 22.81 3.22 -26.57
N VAL A 44 23.71 4.09 -26.14
CA VAL A 44 25.16 3.80 -26.17
C VAL A 44 25.50 2.66 -25.19
N ILE A 45 24.93 2.66 -23.98
CA ILE A 45 25.16 1.61 -22.99
C ILE A 45 24.63 0.27 -23.50
N LEU A 46 23.40 0.24 -24.02
CA LEU A 46 22.78 -0.95 -24.60
C LEU A 46 23.62 -1.59 -25.70
N GLY A 47 24.25 -0.76 -26.56
CA GLY A 47 25.15 -1.24 -27.62
C GLY A 47 26.42 -1.90 -27.10
N LYS A 48 26.81 -1.67 -25.83
CA LYS A 48 27.96 -2.30 -25.18
C LYS A 48 27.60 -3.55 -24.38
N MET A 49 26.30 -3.77 -24.09
CA MET A 49 25.84 -4.88 -23.26
C MET A 49 25.72 -6.17 -24.06
N THR A 50 26.19 -7.26 -23.45
CA THR A 50 25.89 -8.63 -23.92
C THR A 50 24.45 -9.00 -23.57
N LEU A 51 23.91 -10.06 -24.19
CA LEU A 51 22.58 -10.59 -23.82
C LEU A 51 22.53 -10.96 -22.33
N ALA A 52 23.56 -11.64 -21.82
CA ALA A 52 23.63 -12.03 -20.41
C ALA A 52 23.54 -10.82 -19.46
N GLU A 53 24.24 -9.74 -19.76
CA GLU A 53 24.18 -8.51 -18.96
C GLU A 53 22.81 -7.83 -19.04
N LYS A 54 22.16 -7.83 -20.20
CA LYS A 54 20.81 -7.31 -20.37
C LYS A 54 19.81 -8.10 -19.52
N VAL A 55 19.88 -9.43 -19.58
CA VAL A 55 19.02 -10.31 -18.76
C VAL A 55 19.33 -10.14 -17.28
N GLY A 56 20.60 -9.97 -16.89
CA GLY A 56 20.98 -9.64 -15.53
C GLY A 56 20.31 -8.36 -15.01
N GLN A 57 20.22 -7.31 -15.85
CA GLN A 57 19.51 -6.08 -15.48
C GLN A 57 18.00 -6.29 -15.28
N MET A 58 17.40 -7.28 -15.90
CA MET A 58 15.98 -7.64 -15.76
C MET A 58 15.69 -8.54 -14.56
N THR A 59 16.71 -8.89 -13.78
CA THR A 59 16.64 -9.86 -12.68
C THR A 59 16.73 -9.16 -11.32
N GLN A 60 15.75 -9.41 -10.44
CA GLN A 60 15.73 -8.94 -9.06
C GLN A 60 15.52 -10.12 -8.10
N PRO A 61 16.57 -10.76 -7.59
CA PRO A 61 16.41 -11.77 -6.55
C PRO A 61 16.22 -11.15 -5.16
N ASP A 62 15.50 -11.88 -4.30
CA ASP A 62 15.45 -11.62 -2.87
C ASP A 62 16.82 -11.89 -2.24
N ILE A 63 17.30 -10.97 -1.40
CA ILE A 63 18.65 -11.05 -0.79
C ILE A 63 18.83 -12.33 0.04
N GLY A 64 17.78 -12.80 0.73
CA GLY A 64 17.80 -14.04 1.51
C GLY A 64 18.00 -15.30 0.66
N SER A 65 17.71 -15.21 -0.63
CA SER A 65 17.87 -16.29 -1.62
C SER A 65 19.21 -16.28 -2.34
N VAL A 66 19.96 -15.17 -2.28
CA VAL A 66 21.29 -15.05 -2.91
C VAL A 66 22.35 -15.69 -2.02
N LYS A 67 22.71 -16.93 -2.34
CA LYS A 67 23.69 -17.70 -1.52
C LYS A 67 25.13 -17.23 -1.70
N ASP A 68 25.48 -16.72 -2.88
CA ASP A 68 26.77 -16.10 -3.16
C ASP A 68 26.55 -14.66 -3.63
N LEU A 69 26.88 -13.69 -2.79
CA LEU A 69 26.75 -12.28 -3.12
C LEU A 69 27.62 -11.85 -4.32
N ASN A 70 28.62 -12.65 -4.74
CA ASN A 70 29.37 -12.37 -5.97
C ASN A 70 28.50 -12.53 -7.23
N ASP A 71 27.39 -13.24 -7.15
CA ASP A 71 26.40 -13.32 -8.25
C ASP A 71 25.92 -11.93 -8.68
N ILE A 72 25.88 -10.95 -7.78
CA ILE A 72 25.52 -9.56 -8.10
C ILE A 72 26.42 -9.01 -9.20
N ALA A 73 27.73 -9.24 -9.10
CA ALA A 73 28.71 -8.77 -10.09
C ALA A 73 28.76 -9.68 -11.32
N THR A 74 28.84 -11.00 -11.11
CA THR A 74 29.07 -11.98 -12.17
C THR A 74 27.90 -12.15 -13.11
N LEU A 75 26.67 -11.98 -12.59
CA LEU A 75 25.43 -12.02 -13.36
C LEU A 75 24.92 -10.62 -13.75
N ALA A 76 25.66 -9.55 -13.39
CA ALA A 76 25.29 -8.16 -13.64
C ALA A 76 23.86 -7.83 -13.19
N LEU A 77 23.45 -8.27 -11.98
CA LEU A 77 22.09 -8.14 -11.49
C LEU A 77 21.64 -6.67 -11.47
N GLY A 78 20.46 -6.39 -12.01
CA GLY A 78 19.91 -5.05 -12.11
C GLY A 78 19.35 -4.53 -10.80
N SER A 79 18.91 -5.44 -9.93
CA SER A 79 18.26 -5.11 -8.67
C SER A 79 18.44 -6.23 -7.65
N ILE A 80 18.26 -5.89 -6.38
CA ILE A 80 18.06 -6.79 -5.23
C ILE A 80 16.87 -6.25 -4.45
N LEU A 81 16.14 -7.11 -3.75
CA LEU A 81 15.16 -6.69 -2.75
C LEU A 81 15.37 -7.38 -1.42
N SER A 82 14.87 -6.73 -0.37
CA SER A 82 14.50 -7.38 0.88
C SER A 82 12.98 -7.41 0.94
N GLY A 83 12.40 -8.59 0.74
CA GLY A 83 10.96 -8.82 0.82
C GLY A 83 10.55 -9.26 2.23
N GLY A 84 9.57 -8.59 2.81
CA GLY A 84 8.82 -8.97 4.00
C GLY A 84 9.58 -9.41 5.24
N SER A 85 10.51 -10.35 5.14
CA SER A 85 11.30 -10.90 6.25
C SER A 85 12.72 -11.25 5.84
N SER A 86 13.22 -10.68 4.73
CA SER A 86 14.61 -10.86 4.28
C SER A 86 15.51 -9.77 4.83
N ASP A 87 15.59 -9.70 6.16
CA ASP A 87 16.36 -8.72 6.89
C ASP A 87 17.88 -8.97 6.80
N PRO A 88 18.73 -7.95 7.08
CA PRO A 88 20.16 -8.18 7.25
C PRO A 88 20.43 -9.19 8.36
N VAL A 89 21.30 -10.17 8.10
CA VAL A 89 21.64 -11.23 9.07
C VAL A 89 22.27 -10.69 10.38
N THR A 90 22.74 -9.44 10.37
CA THR A 90 23.34 -8.75 11.52
C THR A 90 22.31 -8.08 12.43
N GLY A 91 21.06 -7.95 11.97
CA GLY A 91 19.95 -7.36 12.71
C GLY A 91 19.19 -6.29 11.90
N ASN A 92 18.21 -5.64 12.55
CA ASN A 92 17.28 -4.70 11.93
C ASN A 92 17.51 -3.23 12.31
N LYS A 93 18.73 -2.86 12.74
CA LYS A 93 19.08 -1.46 12.96
C LYS A 93 19.40 -0.78 11.63
N LEU A 94 19.22 0.53 11.57
CA LEU A 94 19.55 1.34 10.41
C LEU A 94 20.99 1.09 9.89
N SER A 95 21.96 0.89 10.80
CA SER A 95 23.35 0.58 10.46
C SER A 95 23.49 -0.75 9.70
N ASP A 96 22.75 -1.77 10.10
CA ASP A 96 22.82 -3.10 9.49
C ASP A 96 22.32 -3.05 8.05
N TRP A 97 21.22 -2.35 7.82
CA TRP A 97 20.67 -2.10 6.49
C TRP A 97 21.60 -1.27 5.61
N ALA A 98 22.23 -0.23 6.18
CA ALA A 98 23.17 0.60 5.44
C ALA A 98 24.43 -0.17 5.01
N GLU A 99 24.94 -1.07 5.85
CA GLU A 99 26.10 -1.92 5.49
C GLU A 99 25.73 -2.97 4.43
N LEU A 100 24.57 -3.63 4.55
CA LEU A 100 24.09 -4.57 3.54
C LEU A 100 23.93 -3.87 2.18
N TYR A 101 23.27 -2.70 2.16
CA TYR A 101 23.15 -1.91 0.95
C TYR A 101 24.48 -1.56 0.30
N LYS A 102 25.46 -1.10 1.10
CA LYS A 102 26.80 -0.75 0.61
C LYS A 102 27.53 -1.96 0.03
N ASP A 103 27.44 -3.14 0.67
CA ASP A 103 28.08 -4.35 0.16
C ASP A 103 27.48 -4.75 -1.20
N CYS A 104 26.16 -4.78 -1.31
CA CYS A 104 25.47 -5.08 -2.57
C CYS A 104 25.87 -4.09 -3.67
N GLN A 105 25.88 -2.79 -3.38
CA GLN A 105 26.21 -1.76 -4.36
C GLN A 105 27.67 -1.83 -4.81
N ASN A 106 28.61 -2.04 -3.86
CA ASN A 106 30.03 -2.20 -4.17
C ASN A 106 30.29 -3.43 -5.06
N ARG A 107 29.49 -4.50 -4.93
CA ARG A 107 29.57 -5.67 -5.80
C ARG A 107 29.04 -5.36 -7.20
N ALA A 108 27.89 -4.69 -7.32
CA ALA A 108 27.32 -4.31 -8.60
C ALA A 108 28.30 -3.46 -9.44
N LEU A 109 28.99 -2.53 -8.80
CA LEU A 109 29.99 -1.67 -9.44
C LEU A 109 31.26 -2.42 -9.93
N ARG A 110 31.49 -3.67 -9.50
CA ARG A 110 32.57 -4.52 -10.02
C ARG A 110 32.16 -5.32 -11.25
N SER A 111 30.90 -5.27 -11.69
CA SER A 111 30.50 -5.85 -12.97
C SER A 111 31.24 -5.15 -14.13
N ARG A 112 31.33 -5.80 -15.29
CA ARG A 112 32.10 -5.30 -16.43
C ARG A 112 31.73 -3.87 -16.86
N LEU A 113 30.48 -3.52 -16.81
CA LEU A 113 30.01 -2.17 -17.16
C LEU A 113 29.83 -1.26 -15.94
N GLY A 114 29.97 -1.76 -14.73
CA GLY A 114 29.84 -1.00 -13.49
C GLY A 114 28.46 -0.37 -13.30
N ILE A 115 27.41 -0.98 -13.84
CA ILE A 115 26.04 -0.46 -13.70
C ILE A 115 25.56 -0.72 -12.26
N PRO A 116 25.19 0.33 -11.50
CA PRO A 116 24.70 0.16 -10.13
C PRO A 116 23.39 -0.61 -10.08
N LEU A 117 23.15 -1.36 -9.00
CA LEU A 117 21.87 -2.02 -8.77
C LEU A 117 20.87 -1.08 -8.09
N ILE A 118 19.57 -1.28 -8.34
CA ILE A 118 18.52 -0.65 -7.54
C ILE A 118 18.20 -1.60 -6.38
N TYR A 119 18.15 -1.09 -5.14
CA TYR A 119 17.72 -1.88 -3.98
C TYR A 119 16.27 -1.54 -3.65
N GLY A 120 15.39 -2.55 -3.60
CA GLY A 120 13.97 -2.41 -3.32
C GLY A 120 13.58 -2.94 -1.93
N VAL A 121 12.56 -2.33 -1.33
CA VAL A 121 12.02 -2.71 -0.02
C VAL A 121 10.52 -2.39 0.07
N ASP A 122 9.77 -3.11 0.90
CA ASP A 122 8.39 -2.77 1.24
C ASP A 122 8.34 -1.76 2.39
N ALA A 123 8.55 -0.47 2.08
CA ALA A 123 8.32 0.62 3.01
C ALA A 123 6.93 1.22 2.73
N VAL A 124 5.89 0.55 3.21
CA VAL A 124 4.49 0.80 2.84
C VAL A 124 3.76 1.73 3.80
N HIS A 125 4.27 1.90 5.04
CA HIS A 125 3.75 2.86 6.02
C HIS A 125 4.87 3.41 6.93
N GLY A 126 5.86 4.06 6.36
CA GLY A 126 7.14 4.42 6.93
C GLY A 126 8.23 3.43 6.49
N HIS A 127 9.45 3.58 6.98
CA HIS A 127 10.49 2.55 6.77
C HIS A 127 10.26 1.39 7.75
N ASN A 128 9.14 0.72 7.59
CA ASN A 128 8.57 -0.26 8.51
C ASN A 128 9.44 -1.51 8.77
N ASN A 129 10.58 -1.63 8.10
CA ASN A 129 11.52 -2.75 8.28
C ASN A 129 12.63 -2.43 9.29
N ILE A 130 12.79 -1.18 9.70
CA ILE A 130 13.91 -0.73 10.55
C ILE A 130 13.43 -0.45 11.97
N LEU A 131 14.13 -1.01 12.95
CA LEU A 131 13.89 -0.73 14.37
C LEU A 131 14.13 0.75 14.69
N GLY A 132 13.13 1.40 15.28
CA GLY A 132 13.19 2.81 15.70
C GLY A 132 12.79 3.82 14.63
N ALA A 133 12.59 3.43 13.37
CA ALA A 133 11.98 4.27 12.36
C ALA A 133 10.53 4.60 12.72
N VAL A 134 9.95 5.64 12.12
CA VAL A 134 8.55 5.99 12.35
C VAL A 134 7.64 5.09 11.55
N ILE A 135 6.73 4.40 12.23
CA ILE A 135 5.67 3.64 11.62
C ILE A 135 4.42 4.52 11.58
N PHE A 136 4.00 4.91 10.38
CA PHE A 136 2.83 5.76 10.16
C PHE A 136 1.53 4.93 10.17
N PRO A 137 0.35 5.59 10.29
CA PRO A 137 -0.92 4.91 10.07
C PRO A 137 -0.96 4.25 8.70
N HIS A 138 -1.55 3.05 8.61
CA HIS A 138 -1.84 2.43 7.32
C HIS A 138 -2.82 3.26 6.48
N ASN A 139 -2.80 3.04 5.16
CA ASN A 139 -3.56 3.81 4.18
C ASN A 139 -5.07 3.89 4.47
N ILE A 140 -5.67 2.86 5.07
CA ILE A 140 -7.09 2.91 5.47
C ILE A 140 -7.38 4.07 6.43
N GLY A 141 -6.49 4.32 7.39
CA GLY A 141 -6.58 5.47 8.27
C GLY A 141 -6.30 6.78 7.54
N LEU A 142 -5.25 6.82 6.70
CA LEU A 142 -4.91 7.99 5.91
C LEU A 142 -6.03 8.37 4.92
N GLY A 143 -6.77 7.40 4.39
CA GLY A 143 -7.96 7.60 3.59
C GLY A 143 -9.04 8.41 4.30
N CYS A 144 -9.16 8.25 5.63
CA CYS A 144 -10.13 8.99 6.45
C CYS A 144 -9.76 10.46 6.64
N THR A 145 -8.50 10.84 6.43
CA THR A 145 -8.06 12.24 6.56
C THR A 145 -8.52 13.11 5.40
N ARG A 146 -8.68 12.56 4.19
CA ARG A 146 -8.92 13.32 2.95
C ARG A 146 -7.87 14.40 2.69
N ASN A 147 -6.69 14.30 3.28
CA ASN A 147 -5.65 15.33 3.31
C ASN A 147 -4.43 14.89 2.45
N PRO A 148 -4.39 15.25 1.15
CA PRO A 148 -3.28 14.88 0.27
C PRO A 148 -1.95 15.52 0.67
N GLU A 149 -1.96 16.72 1.28
CA GLU A 149 -0.76 17.40 1.74
C GLU A 149 -0.10 16.62 2.89
N LEU A 150 -0.90 16.10 3.80
CA LEU A 150 -0.41 15.24 4.89
C LEU A 150 0.15 13.92 4.35
N VAL A 151 -0.52 13.28 3.40
CA VAL A 151 -0.05 12.03 2.77
C VAL A 151 1.26 12.28 2.01
N GLU A 152 1.39 13.39 1.31
CA GLU A 152 2.64 13.78 0.63
C GLU A 152 3.77 14.03 1.65
N GLU A 153 3.50 14.67 2.79
CA GLU A 153 4.48 14.88 3.86
C GLU A 153 4.94 13.56 4.49
N ILE A 154 4.01 12.65 4.79
CA ILE A 154 4.31 11.30 5.31
C ILE A 154 5.19 10.53 4.32
N ALA A 155 4.84 10.55 3.05
CA ALA A 155 5.58 9.85 2.01
C ALA A 155 7.00 10.43 1.83
N ARG A 156 7.17 11.75 1.96
CA ARG A 156 8.49 12.40 1.96
C ARG A 156 9.33 11.99 3.16
N ILE A 157 8.74 11.90 4.37
CA ILE A 157 9.46 11.42 5.55
C ILE A 157 9.85 9.95 5.36
N THR A 158 8.94 9.12 4.84
CA THR A 158 9.23 7.73 4.50
C THR A 158 10.41 7.64 3.54
N ALA A 159 10.45 8.46 2.47
CA ALA A 159 11.56 8.50 1.53
C ALA A 159 12.88 8.87 2.22
N ARG A 160 12.90 9.85 3.11
CA ARG A 160 14.09 10.26 3.88
C ARG A 160 14.60 9.13 4.77
N GLU A 161 13.72 8.43 5.48
CA GLU A 161 14.10 7.30 6.34
C GLU A 161 14.58 6.09 5.53
N VAL A 162 13.97 5.82 4.35
CA VAL A 162 14.45 4.79 3.41
C VAL A 162 15.84 5.16 2.87
N ARG A 163 16.04 6.41 2.43
CA ARG A 163 17.34 6.89 1.95
C ARG A 163 18.42 6.89 3.04
N ALA A 164 18.07 7.02 4.30
CA ALA A 164 19.00 6.89 5.42
C ALA A 164 19.72 5.53 5.45
N SER A 165 19.07 4.47 5.01
CA SER A 165 19.68 3.15 4.80
C SER A 165 20.49 3.03 3.49
N GLY A 166 20.32 3.99 2.57
CA GLY A 166 20.89 3.98 1.21
C GLY A 166 19.93 3.42 0.15
N ILE A 167 18.89 2.73 0.55
CA ILE A 167 17.89 2.14 -0.35
C ILE A 167 17.21 3.23 -1.16
N GLN A 168 16.94 2.95 -2.46
CA GLN A 168 16.44 3.95 -3.39
C GLN A 168 15.04 3.67 -3.95
N TRP A 169 14.43 2.54 -3.60
CA TRP A 169 13.16 2.10 -4.17
C TRP A 169 12.26 1.50 -3.11
N THR A 170 10.99 1.89 -3.11
CA THR A 170 9.97 1.26 -2.29
C THR A 170 8.82 0.72 -3.15
N PHE A 171 8.25 -0.43 -2.74
CA PHE A 171 7.07 -1.02 -3.38
C PHE A 171 5.78 -0.41 -2.81
N ALA A 172 5.68 0.91 -2.92
CA ALA A 172 4.55 1.74 -2.48
C ALA A 172 4.37 2.94 -3.44
N PRO A 173 3.14 3.52 -3.52
CA PRO A 173 1.94 3.19 -2.77
C PRO A 173 1.07 2.07 -3.38
N SER A 174 0.29 1.39 -2.54
CA SER A 174 -0.86 0.65 -3.03
C SER A 174 -1.94 1.65 -3.47
N VAL A 175 -2.42 1.51 -4.71
CA VAL A 175 -3.53 2.26 -5.29
C VAL A 175 -4.71 1.34 -5.64
N ALA A 176 -4.80 0.21 -4.93
CA ALA A 176 -5.94 -0.68 -4.98
C ALA A 176 -7.20 -0.02 -4.45
N VAL A 177 -8.35 -0.41 -5.00
CA VAL A 177 -9.69 0.01 -4.58
C VAL A 177 -10.41 -1.19 -3.98
N PRO A 178 -10.33 -1.44 -2.66
CA PRO A 178 -10.98 -2.58 -2.03
C PRO A 178 -12.50 -2.46 -2.12
N ARG A 179 -13.15 -3.41 -2.80
CA ARG A 179 -14.61 -3.51 -2.93
C ARG A 179 -15.18 -4.63 -2.05
N ASP A 180 -14.31 -5.49 -1.55
CA ASP A 180 -14.65 -6.53 -0.58
C ASP A 180 -13.73 -6.43 0.63
N ILE A 181 -14.25 -5.93 1.74
CA ILE A 181 -13.49 -5.70 2.98
C ILE A 181 -13.07 -6.99 3.70
N ARG A 182 -13.48 -8.17 3.21
CA ARG A 182 -12.97 -9.47 3.66
C ARG A 182 -11.54 -9.73 3.20
N TRP A 183 -11.08 -8.98 2.19
CA TRP A 183 -9.72 -9.05 1.68
C TRP A 183 -8.68 -8.61 2.72
N GLY A 184 -7.66 -9.44 2.94
CA GLY A 184 -6.64 -9.23 3.97
C GLY A 184 -5.78 -7.98 3.77
N ARG A 185 -5.73 -7.42 2.54
CA ARG A 185 -4.98 -6.22 2.22
C ARG A 185 -5.86 -4.96 2.16
N THR A 186 -7.09 -5.00 2.68
CA THR A 186 -8.00 -3.84 2.69
C THR A 186 -7.33 -2.61 3.29
N TYR A 187 -6.56 -2.75 4.37
CA TYR A 187 -5.89 -1.64 5.03
C TYR A 187 -4.76 -0.98 4.23
N GLU A 188 -4.24 -1.67 3.21
CA GLU A 188 -3.26 -1.11 2.28
C GLU A 188 -3.90 -0.14 1.26
N GLY A 189 -5.22 -0.23 1.05
CA GLY A 189 -5.99 0.69 0.23
C GLY A 189 -6.43 1.93 1.00
N PHE A 190 -6.45 3.10 0.33
CA PHE A 190 -6.91 4.35 0.95
C PHE A 190 -8.44 4.39 1.12
N SER A 191 -9.20 3.79 0.22
CA SER A 191 -10.65 3.94 0.18
C SER A 191 -11.33 2.93 -0.75
N GLU A 192 -12.63 2.67 -0.50
CA GLU A 192 -13.52 2.04 -1.47
C GLU A 192 -13.89 2.97 -2.65
N ASP A 193 -13.64 4.28 -2.51
CA ASP A 193 -13.90 5.29 -3.55
C ASP A 193 -12.66 5.50 -4.43
N PRO A 194 -12.76 5.22 -5.75
CA PRO A 194 -11.66 5.41 -6.69
C PRO A 194 -11.10 6.83 -6.74
N ALA A 195 -11.91 7.86 -6.49
CA ALA A 195 -11.46 9.25 -6.52
C ALA A 195 -10.54 9.57 -5.32
N VAL A 196 -10.85 9.05 -4.14
CA VAL A 196 -10.00 9.18 -2.95
C VAL A 196 -8.68 8.45 -3.15
N VAL A 197 -8.72 7.24 -3.72
CA VAL A 197 -7.50 6.47 -4.04
C VAL A 197 -6.63 7.22 -5.05
N ALA A 198 -7.22 7.78 -6.10
CA ALA A 198 -6.50 8.59 -7.10
C ALA A 198 -5.84 9.83 -6.47
N LEU A 199 -6.57 10.55 -5.61
CA LEU A 199 -6.07 11.75 -4.92
C LEU A 199 -4.88 11.44 -4.01
N LEU A 200 -5.05 10.50 -3.08
CA LEU A 200 -4.07 10.21 -2.03
C LEU A 200 -2.90 9.37 -2.54
N GLY A 201 -3.16 8.42 -3.44
CA GLY A 201 -2.10 7.63 -4.09
C GLY A 201 -1.15 8.51 -4.92
N THR A 202 -1.70 9.52 -5.61
CA THR A 202 -0.88 10.50 -6.34
C THR A 202 -0.04 11.38 -5.41
N ALA A 203 -0.60 11.79 -4.27
CA ALA A 203 0.13 12.54 -3.24
C ALA A 203 1.28 11.70 -2.66
N ALA A 204 1.05 10.40 -2.40
CA ALA A 204 2.10 9.49 -1.94
C ALA A 204 3.25 9.36 -2.97
N VAL A 205 2.93 9.22 -4.27
CA VAL A 205 3.96 9.21 -5.33
C VAL A 205 4.80 10.48 -5.31
N ARG A 206 4.15 11.66 -5.22
CA ARG A 206 4.87 12.94 -5.16
C ARG A 206 5.74 13.06 -3.93
N GLY A 207 5.25 12.61 -2.76
CA GLY A 207 6.02 12.63 -1.53
C GLY A 207 7.26 11.73 -1.58
N LEU A 208 7.11 10.49 -2.08
CA LEU A 208 8.23 9.54 -2.22
C LEU A 208 9.30 10.03 -3.20
N GLN A 209 8.90 10.54 -4.36
CA GLN A 209 9.83 10.89 -5.44
C GLN A 209 10.29 12.36 -5.40
N GLY A 210 9.58 13.22 -4.66
CA GLY A 210 9.85 14.65 -4.65
C GLY A 210 9.63 15.30 -6.03
N THR A 211 10.20 16.49 -6.19
CA THR A 211 10.23 17.21 -7.48
C THR A 211 11.40 16.79 -8.37
N ASP A 212 12.40 16.13 -7.79
CA ASP A 212 13.59 15.60 -8.44
C ASP A 212 13.93 14.24 -7.87
N LEU A 213 13.75 13.19 -8.67
CA LEU A 213 14.01 11.80 -8.27
C LEU A 213 15.51 11.54 -8.03
N SER A 214 16.40 12.37 -8.59
CA SER A 214 17.85 12.26 -8.35
C SER A 214 18.27 12.80 -6.98
N GLY A 215 17.37 13.45 -6.26
CA GLY A 215 17.61 14.04 -4.95
C GLY A 215 17.98 13.01 -3.89
N LYS A 216 18.85 13.41 -2.95
CA LYS A 216 19.28 12.52 -1.86
C LYS A 216 18.16 12.08 -0.91
N GLU A 217 17.03 12.76 -0.93
CA GLU A 217 15.84 12.54 -0.08
C GLU A 217 14.72 11.78 -0.81
N SER A 218 14.92 11.49 -2.11
CA SER A 218 13.90 10.87 -2.96
C SER A 218 14.13 9.36 -3.10
N VAL A 219 13.04 8.60 -3.21
CA VAL A 219 13.04 7.18 -3.57
C VAL A 219 12.09 6.94 -4.73
N ALA A 220 12.40 5.99 -5.59
CA ALA A 220 11.48 5.56 -6.62
C ALA A 220 10.23 4.95 -5.99
N ALA A 221 9.06 5.38 -6.45
CA ALA A 221 7.77 4.83 -6.07
C ALA A 221 7.38 3.67 -6.99
N CYS A 222 6.55 2.76 -6.47
CA CYS A 222 5.95 1.67 -7.22
C CYS A 222 4.43 1.67 -6.99
N ALA A 223 3.65 2.12 -7.97
CA ALA A 223 2.20 2.00 -7.87
C ALA A 223 1.78 0.55 -8.03
N LYS A 224 0.99 0.02 -7.06
CA LYS A 224 0.64 -1.40 -7.02
C LYS A 224 -0.78 -1.65 -6.54
N HIS A 225 -1.40 -2.80 -6.87
CA HIS A 225 -0.96 -3.76 -7.88
C HIS A 225 -1.85 -3.63 -9.11
N PHE A 226 -1.26 -3.57 -10.29
CA PHE A 226 -2.00 -3.37 -11.54
C PHE A 226 -2.46 -4.72 -12.10
N ILE A 227 -3.76 -5.13 -11.97
CA ILE A 227 -4.94 -4.35 -11.68
C ILE A 227 -6.03 -5.24 -11.07
N GLY A 228 -6.84 -4.68 -10.17
CA GLY A 228 -8.08 -5.34 -9.74
C GLY A 228 -8.05 -5.93 -8.34
N ASP A 229 -6.98 -5.70 -7.57
CA ASP A 229 -6.89 -6.11 -6.17
C ASP A 229 -8.07 -5.58 -5.36
N GLY A 230 -8.54 -6.40 -4.41
CA GLY A 230 -9.72 -6.08 -3.59
C GLY A 230 -11.04 -6.11 -4.34
N GLY A 231 -11.03 -6.50 -5.63
CA GLY A 231 -12.19 -6.69 -6.47
C GLY A 231 -12.35 -8.12 -7.01
N THR A 232 -11.64 -9.08 -6.45
CA THR A 232 -11.67 -10.49 -6.87
C THR A 232 -12.90 -11.20 -6.32
N GLU A 233 -13.30 -12.29 -6.96
CA GLU A 233 -14.40 -13.13 -6.50
C GLU A 233 -14.03 -13.87 -5.21
N PHE A 234 -14.91 -13.81 -4.22
CA PHE A 234 -14.78 -14.58 -2.98
C PHE A 234 -14.99 -16.08 -3.24
N LYS A 235 -14.04 -16.90 -2.78
CA LYS A 235 -14.07 -18.37 -2.89
C LYS A 235 -14.11 -19.01 -1.50
N PRO A 236 -15.31 -19.29 -0.96
CA PRO A 236 -15.44 -19.93 0.35
C PRO A 236 -14.82 -21.33 0.34
N GLY A 237 -14.22 -21.73 1.46
CA GLY A 237 -13.62 -23.06 1.63
C GLY A 237 -12.21 -23.22 1.06
N ARG A 238 -11.63 -22.18 0.47
CA ARG A 238 -10.26 -22.18 -0.06
C ARG A 238 -9.18 -22.05 1.04
N GLY A 239 -9.60 -21.77 2.30
CA GLY A 239 -8.65 -21.45 3.38
C GLY A 239 -8.08 -20.04 3.21
N GLU A 240 -6.75 -19.92 3.32
CA GLU A 240 -6.05 -18.67 3.04
C GLU A 240 -6.18 -18.31 1.54
N GLY A 241 -6.23 -17.02 1.23
CA GLY A 241 -6.37 -16.55 -0.15
C GLY A 241 -7.77 -16.74 -0.74
N MET A 242 -8.80 -16.60 0.08
CA MET A 242 -10.19 -16.63 -0.38
C MET A 242 -10.52 -15.49 -1.35
N LEU A 243 -9.80 -14.37 -1.25
CA LEU A 243 -9.91 -13.18 -2.12
C LEU A 243 -8.57 -12.82 -2.72
N ASP A 244 -7.52 -12.84 -1.91
CA ASP A 244 -6.19 -12.46 -2.34
C ASP A 244 -5.71 -13.31 -3.51
N GLN A 245 -5.07 -12.68 -4.51
CA GLN A 245 -4.59 -13.34 -5.75
C GLN A 245 -5.70 -14.02 -6.58
N GLY A 246 -6.96 -13.63 -6.38
CA GLY A 246 -8.13 -14.22 -7.01
C GLY A 246 -8.35 -13.80 -8.48
N ASN A 247 -9.60 -13.95 -8.95
CA ASN A 247 -10.00 -13.58 -10.31
C ASN A 247 -11.02 -12.44 -10.28
N VAL A 248 -10.73 -11.36 -10.98
CA VAL A 248 -11.63 -10.23 -11.18
C VAL A 248 -12.49 -10.51 -12.41
N ARG A 249 -13.80 -10.60 -12.25
CA ARG A 249 -14.76 -10.77 -13.35
C ARG A 249 -15.51 -9.48 -13.61
N LEU A 250 -14.93 -8.64 -14.45
CA LEU A 250 -15.48 -7.34 -14.83
C LEU A 250 -15.30 -7.09 -16.32
N ASP A 251 -16.24 -6.35 -16.89
CA ASP A 251 -16.00 -5.72 -18.18
C ASP A 251 -14.89 -4.66 -18.06
N GLU A 252 -14.26 -4.32 -19.18
CA GLU A 252 -13.14 -3.39 -19.20
C GLU A 252 -13.53 -1.98 -18.76
N ALA A 253 -14.75 -1.53 -19.06
CA ALA A 253 -15.21 -0.19 -18.68
C ALA A 253 -15.30 -0.06 -17.15
N THR A 254 -15.83 -1.07 -16.48
CA THR A 254 -15.91 -1.12 -15.01
C THR A 254 -14.53 -1.28 -14.39
N LEU A 255 -13.66 -2.14 -14.94
CA LEU A 255 -12.27 -2.28 -14.48
C LEU A 255 -11.54 -0.93 -14.53
N ARG A 256 -11.70 -0.19 -15.65
CA ARG A 256 -11.11 1.14 -15.82
C ARG A 256 -11.69 2.18 -14.86
N ALA A 257 -13.00 2.20 -14.69
CA ALA A 257 -13.67 3.18 -13.85
C ALA A 257 -13.34 3.01 -12.36
N VAL A 258 -13.20 1.78 -11.89
CA VAL A 258 -12.99 1.47 -10.47
C VAL A 258 -11.51 1.25 -10.17
N HIS A 259 -10.91 0.23 -10.78
CA HIS A 259 -9.59 -0.25 -10.36
C HIS A 259 -8.41 0.44 -11.06
N MET A 260 -8.65 1.13 -12.19
CA MET A 260 -7.60 1.87 -12.90
C MET A 260 -7.48 3.33 -12.46
N ALA A 261 -8.42 3.85 -11.69
CA ALA A 261 -8.52 5.27 -11.37
C ALA A 261 -7.24 5.90 -10.76
N GLY A 262 -6.49 5.13 -9.97
CA GLY A 262 -5.24 5.58 -9.34
C GLY A 262 -4.04 5.68 -10.30
N TYR A 263 -4.02 4.94 -11.41
CA TYR A 263 -2.82 4.81 -12.26
C TYR A 263 -2.58 6.01 -13.19
N PRO A 264 -3.57 6.53 -13.95
CA PRO A 264 -3.33 7.68 -14.83
C PRO A 264 -2.75 8.90 -14.09
N PRO A 265 -3.28 9.32 -12.92
CA PRO A 265 -2.69 10.44 -12.20
C PRO A 265 -1.32 10.10 -11.58
N ALA A 266 -1.06 8.87 -11.16
CA ALA A 266 0.26 8.43 -10.70
C ALA A 266 1.31 8.46 -11.84
N ILE A 267 0.94 8.02 -13.06
CA ILE A 267 1.79 8.10 -14.25
C ILE A 267 2.11 9.57 -14.59
N LYS A 268 1.09 10.43 -14.55
CA LYS A 268 1.28 11.87 -14.78
C LYS A 268 2.17 12.52 -13.70
N ALA A 269 2.10 12.04 -12.45
CA ALA A 269 2.99 12.46 -11.37
C ALA A 269 4.42 11.91 -11.53
N GLY A 270 4.66 11.02 -12.49
CA GLY A 270 5.99 10.50 -12.82
C GLY A 270 6.37 9.26 -12.04
N VAL A 271 5.41 8.44 -11.60
CA VAL A 271 5.73 7.17 -10.92
C VAL A 271 6.76 6.38 -11.71
N ALA A 272 7.85 5.99 -11.04
CA ALA A 272 9.00 5.36 -11.69
C ALA A 272 8.74 3.91 -12.08
N THR A 273 7.95 3.19 -11.29
CA THR A 273 7.67 1.76 -11.49
C THR A 273 6.20 1.43 -11.22
N ILE A 274 5.73 0.38 -11.85
CA ILE A 274 4.40 -0.19 -11.59
C ILE A 274 4.54 -1.71 -11.44
N MET A 275 3.83 -2.26 -10.45
CA MET A 275 3.82 -3.70 -10.18
C MET A 275 2.47 -4.28 -10.59
N PRO A 276 2.43 -5.21 -11.57
CA PRO A 276 1.21 -5.95 -11.91
C PRO A 276 0.75 -6.84 -10.75
N SER A 277 -0.56 -7.00 -10.64
CA SER A 277 -1.20 -7.82 -9.62
C SER A 277 -0.98 -9.32 -9.83
N TYR A 278 -0.94 -10.07 -8.74
CA TYR A 278 -1.10 -11.53 -8.75
C TYR A 278 -2.46 -11.98 -9.30
N SER A 279 -3.46 -11.10 -9.20
CA SER A 279 -4.83 -11.43 -9.60
C SER A 279 -4.95 -11.74 -11.08
N SER A 280 -6.03 -12.43 -11.45
CA SER A 280 -6.42 -12.61 -12.84
C SER A 280 -7.53 -11.62 -13.18
N TRP A 281 -7.58 -11.17 -14.43
CA TRP A 281 -8.74 -10.51 -14.99
C TRP A 281 -9.39 -11.41 -16.04
N ASN A 282 -10.65 -11.78 -15.78
CA ASN A 282 -11.41 -12.72 -16.62
C ASN A 282 -10.65 -14.01 -16.96
N GLY A 283 -9.94 -14.54 -15.95
CA GLY A 283 -9.18 -15.78 -16.04
C GLY A 283 -7.74 -15.66 -16.56
N VAL A 284 -7.31 -14.48 -17.00
CA VAL A 284 -5.92 -14.22 -17.45
C VAL A 284 -5.14 -13.50 -16.35
N LYS A 285 -4.05 -14.10 -15.89
CA LYS A 285 -3.15 -13.49 -14.88
C LYS A 285 -2.59 -12.17 -15.37
N CYS A 286 -2.65 -11.11 -14.53
CA CYS A 286 -2.18 -9.78 -14.91
C CYS A 286 -0.71 -9.76 -15.34
N SER A 287 0.17 -10.54 -14.70
CA SER A 287 1.59 -10.64 -15.03
C SER A 287 1.89 -11.26 -16.41
N GLY A 288 0.89 -11.87 -17.07
CA GLY A 288 0.99 -12.43 -18.41
C GLY A 288 0.01 -11.80 -19.42
N ASN A 289 -0.70 -10.74 -19.03
CA ASN A 289 -1.74 -10.12 -19.87
C ASN A 289 -1.16 -8.99 -20.71
N LYS A 290 -0.86 -9.28 -21.99
CA LYS A 290 -0.28 -8.30 -22.93
C LYS A 290 -1.19 -7.08 -23.13
N HIS A 291 -2.51 -7.26 -23.18
CA HIS A 291 -3.45 -6.16 -23.33
C HIS A 291 -3.33 -5.16 -22.19
N LEU A 292 -3.25 -5.66 -20.95
CA LEU A 292 -3.07 -4.81 -19.78
C LEU A 292 -1.69 -4.13 -19.76
N LEU A 293 -0.60 -4.92 -19.89
CA LEU A 293 0.76 -4.44 -19.66
C LEU A 293 1.32 -3.62 -20.81
N THR A 294 1.06 -4.04 -22.05
CA THR A 294 1.60 -3.36 -23.22
C THR A 294 0.60 -2.40 -23.83
N ASP A 295 -0.61 -2.88 -24.20
CA ASP A 295 -1.51 -2.08 -25.01
C ASP A 295 -2.10 -0.91 -24.20
N ILE A 296 -2.57 -1.18 -22.98
CA ILE A 296 -3.13 -0.15 -22.09
C ILE A 296 -2.00 0.64 -21.39
N LEU A 297 -1.18 -0.04 -20.59
CA LEU A 297 -0.29 0.67 -19.66
C LEU A 297 0.86 1.38 -20.37
N LYS A 298 1.59 0.68 -21.23
CA LYS A 298 2.75 1.27 -21.94
C LYS A 298 2.33 2.16 -23.12
N ASN A 299 1.37 1.70 -23.95
CA ASN A 299 1.03 2.40 -25.17
C ASN A 299 -0.07 3.45 -24.97
N GLU A 300 -1.23 3.08 -24.43
CA GLU A 300 -2.36 4.00 -24.26
C GLU A 300 -2.07 5.05 -23.16
N LEU A 301 -1.62 4.60 -21.98
CA LEU A 301 -1.33 5.50 -20.84
C LEU A 301 0.08 6.10 -20.91
N GLY A 302 0.91 5.70 -21.87
CA GLY A 302 2.25 6.28 -22.09
C GLY A 302 3.19 6.12 -20.90
N PHE A 303 3.10 5.01 -20.15
CA PHE A 303 4.00 4.74 -19.03
C PHE A 303 5.44 4.49 -19.52
N ALA A 304 6.38 5.36 -19.15
CA ALA A 304 7.77 5.33 -19.61
C ALA A 304 8.75 4.67 -18.62
N GLY A 305 8.35 4.44 -17.37
CA GLY A 305 9.11 3.66 -16.38
C GLY A 305 9.11 2.17 -16.68
N PHE A 306 9.52 1.33 -15.72
CA PHE A 306 9.55 -0.12 -15.91
C PHE A 306 8.52 -0.86 -15.05
N LEU A 307 8.10 -2.03 -15.56
CA LEU A 307 7.24 -2.98 -14.84
C LEU A 307 8.11 -3.97 -14.07
N ILE A 308 7.78 -4.16 -12.79
CA ILE A 308 8.36 -5.18 -11.93
C ILE A 308 7.29 -6.21 -11.56
N SER A 309 7.55 -7.51 -11.73
CA SER A 309 6.60 -8.53 -11.26
C SER A 309 6.48 -8.49 -9.74
N ASP A 310 5.35 -8.96 -9.22
CA ASP A 310 5.26 -9.31 -7.80
C ASP A 310 6.09 -10.57 -7.51
N TYR A 311 6.28 -10.88 -6.22
CA TYR A 311 7.19 -11.91 -5.69
C TYR A 311 6.86 -13.31 -6.23
N ASN A 312 7.70 -13.86 -7.13
CA ASN A 312 7.46 -15.09 -7.90
C ASN A 312 6.14 -15.14 -8.68
N ALA A 313 5.51 -14.00 -9.00
CA ALA A 313 4.19 -13.98 -9.63
C ALA A 313 4.14 -14.65 -11.00
N ILE A 314 5.26 -14.68 -11.73
CA ILE A 314 5.32 -15.30 -13.05
C ILE A 314 5.20 -16.83 -12.99
N ASP A 315 5.55 -17.46 -11.87
CA ASP A 315 5.39 -18.91 -11.67
C ASP A 315 3.93 -19.38 -11.76
N GLN A 316 2.97 -18.46 -11.64
CA GLN A 316 1.53 -18.76 -11.66
C GLN A 316 0.91 -18.75 -13.07
N LEU A 317 1.70 -18.55 -14.15
CA LEU A 317 1.14 -18.31 -15.50
C LEU A 317 0.74 -19.58 -16.25
N VAL A 318 1.35 -20.72 -15.98
CA VAL A 318 1.10 -21.97 -16.70
C VAL A 318 0.35 -23.01 -15.86
N SER A 319 0.31 -22.89 -14.54
CA SER A 319 -0.45 -23.81 -13.69
C SER A 319 -1.95 -23.59 -13.83
N PRO A 320 -2.78 -24.64 -13.96
CA PRO A 320 -4.22 -24.49 -13.92
C PRO A 320 -4.64 -23.91 -12.57
N VAL A 321 -5.43 -22.86 -12.58
CA VAL A 321 -6.01 -22.19 -11.40
C VAL A 321 -6.94 -23.12 -10.59
N SER A 322 -7.14 -24.38 -11.03
CA SER A 322 -8.11 -25.32 -10.50
C SER A 322 -7.60 -26.25 -9.40
N ASP A 323 -6.28 -26.39 -9.19
CA ASP A 323 -5.75 -27.32 -8.19
C ASP A 323 -4.82 -26.64 -7.18
N VAL A 324 -5.40 -25.89 -6.25
CA VAL A 324 -4.72 -25.50 -5.01
C VAL A 324 -5.07 -26.51 -3.91
N SER A 325 -4.94 -27.78 -4.22
CA SER A 325 -4.84 -28.89 -3.26
C SER A 325 -3.40 -29.43 -3.22
N ALA A 326 -2.41 -28.54 -3.32
CA ALA A 326 -1.03 -28.96 -3.09
C ALA A 326 -0.78 -29.04 -1.58
N PRO A 327 -0.16 -30.15 -1.10
CA PRO A 327 0.16 -30.33 0.30
C PRO A 327 1.12 -29.23 0.77
N GLU A 328 0.97 -28.87 2.04
CA GLU A 328 1.82 -27.97 2.79
C GLU A 328 3.32 -28.28 2.57
N SER A 329 3.93 -27.62 1.59
CA SER A 329 5.37 -27.44 1.60
C SER A 329 5.65 -26.17 2.39
N ASN A 330 6.37 -26.31 3.50
CA ASN A 330 6.79 -25.25 4.43
C ASN A 330 7.69 -24.18 3.77
N ASN A 331 7.22 -23.53 2.71
CA ASN A 331 7.82 -22.31 2.17
C ASN A 331 6.88 -21.16 2.53
N ALA A 332 7.39 -20.21 3.26
CA ALA A 332 6.71 -18.98 3.66
C ALA A 332 6.12 -18.27 2.44
N ALA A 333 4.81 -18.27 2.31
CA ALA A 333 3.97 -17.83 1.20
C ALA A 333 3.64 -18.98 0.22
N GLY A 334 2.48 -19.63 0.36
CA GLY A 334 1.95 -20.75 -0.45
C GLY A 334 2.05 -20.60 -1.98
N GLN A 335 3.27 -20.60 -2.50
CA GLN A 335 3.58 -20.30 -3.88
C GLN A 335 3.48 -21.53 -4.74
N VAL A 336 2.55 -21.49 -5.68
CA VAL A 336 2.45 -22.46 -6.78
C VAL A 336 3.72 -22.32 -7.64
N ARG A 337 4.53 -23.38 -7.74
CA ARG A 337 5.66 -23.43 -8.67
C ARG A 337 5.22 -24.12 -9.96
N SER A 338 5.38 -23.45 -11.09
CA SER A 338 5.13 -24.06 -12.40
C SER A 338 6.18 -25.14 -12.70
N SER A 339 5.72 -26.26 -13.26
CA SER A 339 6.59 -27.27 -13.87
C SER A 339 7.19 -26.81 -15.22
N ASP A 340 6.57 -25.81 -15.86
CA ASP A 340 7.05 -25.19 -17.12
C ASP A 340 7.40 -23.73 -16.89
N TYR A 341 8.43 -23.49 -16.11
CA TYR A 341 8.87 -22.14 -15.77
C TYR A 341 9.38 -21.35 -16.97
N LYS A 342 10.04 -22.02 -17.94
CA LYS A 342 10.50 -21.39 -19.16
C LYS A 342 9.34 -20.80 -19.98
N ALA A 343 8.21 -21.51 -20.06
CA ALA A 343 7.00 -20.98 -20.70
C ALA A 343 6.44 -19.77 -19.94
N CYS A 344 6.40 -19.82 -18.60
CA CYS A 344 5.99 -18.69 -17.76
C CYS A 344 6.82 -17.43 -18.04
N ILE A 345 8.15 -17.57 -18.13
CA ILE A 345 9.07 -16.49 -18.48
C ILE A 345 8.72 -15.90 -19.85
N GLY A 346 8.59 -16.76 -20.88
CA GLY A 346 8.27 -16.33 -22.24
C GLY A 346 6.95 -15.56 -22.32
N ILE A 347 5.90 -16.04 -21.64
CA ILE A 347 4.58 -15.38 -21.57
C ILE A 347 4.70 -14.00 -20.93
N SER A 348 5.33 -13.90 -19.75
CA SER A 348 5.42 -12.65 -18.99
C SER A 348 6.24 -11.58 -19.71
N ILE A 349 7.43 -11.94 -20.20
CA ILE A 349 8.32 -11.01 -20.89
C ILE A 349 7.67 -10.50 -22.19
N ASN A 350 7.05 -11.38 -22.98
CA ASN A 350 6.34 -10.99 -24.21
C ASN A 350 5.07 -10.18 -23.91
N ALA A 351 4.45 -10.35 -22.74
CA ALA A 351 3.33 -9.52 -22.33
C ALA A 351 3.75 -8.08 -21.97
N GLY A 352 5.04 -7.84 -21.70
CA GLY A 352 5.55 -6.51 -21.42
C GLY A 352 6.26 -6.35 -20.08
N MET A 353 6.49 -7.43 -19.30
CA MET A 353 7.25 -7.39 -18.05
C MET A 353 8.70 -6.97 -18.32
N ASP A 354 9.24 -6.07 -17.49
CA ASP A 354 10.58 -5.52 -17.69
C ASP A 354 11.59 -6.07 -16.69
N MET A 355 11.21 -6.22 -15.44
CA MET A 355 12.03 -6.81 -14.37
C MET A 355 11.22 -7.87 -13.64
N VAL A 356 11.89 -8.94 -13.18
CA VAL A 356 11.21 -10.04 -12.50
C VAL A 356 11.75 -10.20 -11.09
N MET A 357 10.83 -10.15 -10.12
CA MET A 357 11.09 -10.36 -8.69
C MET A 357 11.06 -11.85 -8.38
N LEU A 358 12.17 -12.36 -7.83
CA LEU A 358 12.45 -13.78 -7.74
C LEU A 358 12.97 -14.16 -6.36
N THR A 359 12.75 -15.42 -6.00
CA THR A 359 13.46 -16.08 -4.89
C THR A 359 14.70 -16.81 -5.40
N ASP A 360 14.76 -18.12 -5.17
CA ASP A 360 15.89 -19.01 -5.44
C ASP A 360 16.09 -19.36 -6.93
N ARG A 361 15.07 -19.12 -7.80
CA ARG A 361 15.13 -19.48 -9.24
C ARG A 361 15.77 -18.41 -10.13
N TYR A 362 16.45 -17.39 -9.58
CA TYR A 362 16.99 -16.30 -10.40
C TYR A 362 18.06 -16.75 -11.42
N LYS A 363 18.86 -17.77 -11.11
CA LYS A 363 19.84 -18.35 -12.07
C LYS A 363 19.12 -19.09 -13.20
N GLU A 364 18.08 -19.86 -12.88
CA GLU A 364 17.24 -20.54 -13.87
C GLU A 364 16.51 -19.53 -14.77
N PHE A 365 16.00 -18.44 -14.19
CA PHE A 365 15.41 -17.34 -14.95
C PHE A 365 16.38 -16.77 -15.99
N ILE A 366 17.61 -16.46 -15.57
CA ILE A 366 18.65 -15.88 -16.45
C ILE A 366 18.96 -16.83 -17.60
N ILE A 367 19.19 -18.12 -17.32
CA ILE A 367 19.50 -19.12 -18.34
C ILE A 367 18.32 -19.28 -19.30
N SER A 368 17.12 -19.50 -18.77
CA SER A 368 15.92 -19.74 -19.58
C SER A 368 15.55 -18.55 -20.46
N LEU A 369 15.71 -17.31 -19.97
CA LEU A 369 15.43 -16.13 -20.78
C LEU A 369 16.45 -15.94 -21.91
N GLN A 370 17.73 -16.23 -21.68
CA GLN A 370 18.74 -16.22 -22.75
C GLN A 370 18.40 -17.26 -23.83
N GLU A 371 18.08 -18.48 -23.43
CA GLU A 371 17.64 -19.53 -24.36
C GLU A 371 16.41 -19.11 -25.17
N LEU A 372 15.39 -18.51 -24.53
CA LEU A 372 14.19 -18.03 -25.22
C LEU A 372 14.50 -16.96 -26.27
N VAL A 373 15.51 -16.12 -26.03
CA VAL A 373 15.98 -15.13 -27.00
C VAL A 373 16.73 -15.82 -28.15
N GLU A 374 17.64 -16.76 -27.85
CA GLU A 374 18.39 -17.53 -28.85
C GLU A 374 17.47 -18.40 -29.73
N GLU A 375 16.39 -18.94 -29.15
CA GLU A 375 15.35 -19.68 -29.87
C GLU A 375 14.40 -18.76 -30.68
N GLY A 376 14.54 -17.43 -30.58
CA GLY A 376 13.67 -16.46 -31.25
C GLY A 376 12.25 -16.37 -30.67
N LYS A 377 11.99 -16.99 -29.50
CA LYS A 377 10.68 -16.96 -28.81
C LYS A 377 10.45 -15.65 -28.06
N VAL A 378 11.53 -14.97 -27.64
CA VAL A 378 11.52 -13.61 -27.11
C VAL A 378 12.42 -12.75 -28.01
N PRO A 379 11.85 -11.72 -28.68
CA PRO A 379 12.66 -10.89 -29.58
C PRO A 379 13.64 -10.01 -28.80
N MET A 380 14.86 -9.82 -29.35
CA MET A 380 15.88 -8.94 -28.74
C MET A 380 15.34 -7.52 -28.51
N SER A 381 14.46 -7.02 -29.36
CA SER A 381 13.82 -5.70 -29.20
C SER A 381 12.98 -5.59 -27.91
N ARG A 382 12.40 -6.71 -27.43
CA ARG A 382 11.67 -6.73 -26.14
C ARG A 382 12.65 -6.63 -24.97
N ILE A 383 13.80 -7.31 -25.07
CA ILE A 383 14.88 -7.20 -24.05
C ILE A 383 15.44 -5.78 -24.02
N ASP A 384 15.69 -5.19 -25.19
CA ASP A 384 16.20 -3.81 -25.30
C ASP A 384 15.20 -2.78 -24.75
N ASP A 385 13.88 -2.95 -24.97
CA ASP A 385 12.86 -2.09 -24.36
C ASP A 385 12.86 -2.23 -22.82
N ALA A 386 12.93 -3.46 -22.28
CA ALA A 386 12.99 -3.68 -20.84
C ALA A 386 14.19 -2.97 -20.20
N VAL A 387 15.38 -3.23 -20.73
CA VAL A 387 16.62 -2.65 -20.20
C VAL A 387 16.65 -1.14 -20.37
N THR A 388 16.10 -0.60 -21.48
CA THR A 388 15.94 0.84 -21.68
C THR A 388 15.14 1.46 -20.55
N ARG A 389 13.99 0.89 -20.22
CA ARG A 389 13.10 1.37 -19.14
C ARG A 389 13.77 1.30 -17.76
N ILE A 390 14.47 0.21 -17.47
CA ILE A 390 15.23 0.04 -16.22
C ILE A 390 16.33 1.11 -16.13
N LEU A 391 17.10 1.32 -17.19
CA LEU A 391 18.16 2.33 -17.22
C LEU A 391 17.60 3.76 -17.13
N ARG A 392 16.44 4.06 -17.75
CA ARG A 392 15.76 5.35 -17.58
C ARG A 392 15.56 5.69 -16.12
N VAL A 393 15.02 4.73 -15.34
CA VAL A 393 14.80 4.94 -13.90
C VAL A 393 16.13 5.09 -13.17
N LYS A 394 17.18 4.30 -13.47
CA LYS A 394 18.50 4.46 -12.87
C LYS A 394 19.12 5.83 -13.13
N PHE A 395 18.97 6.36 -14.35
CA PHE A 395 19.41 7.72 -14.68
C PHE A 395 18.59 8.77 -13.94
N ALA A 396 17.26 8.64 -13.95
CA ALA A 396 16.37 9.56 -13.26
C ALA A 396 16.61 9.62 -11.74
N MET A 397 17.06 8.51 -11.15
CA MET A 397 17.45 8.43 -9.73
C MET A 397 18.86 8.98 -9.44
N GLY A 398 19.57 9.53 -10.44
CA GLY A 398 20.94 10.01 -10.26
C GLY A 398 21.94 8.90 -9.91
N MET A 399 21.62 7.65 -10.22
CA MET A 399 22.53 6.51 -9.95
C MET A 399 23.61 6.36 -11.01
N MET A 400 23.40 6.95 -12.19
CA MET A 400 24.30 6.89 -13.34
C MET A 400 24.96 8.26 -13.54
N GLY A 401 26.17 8.27 -14.10
CA GLY A 401 26.92 9.52 -14.38
C GLY A 401 28.20 9.65 -13.58
N ALA A 402 28.79 10.87 -13.56
CA ALA A 402 30.10 11.11 -12.97
C ALA A 402 30.10 11.12 -11.43
N GLU A 403 29.01 11.58 -10.84
CA GLU A 403 28.83 11.66 -9.37
C GLU A 403 27.56 10.95 -8.95
N PRO A 404 27.54 9.60 -8.93
CA PRO A 404 26.34 8.84 -8.68
C PRO A 404 25.94 8.87 -7.20
N ASN A 405 24.61 9.06 -6.97
CA ASN A 405 24.02 9.10 -5.63
C ASN A 405 23.82 7.67 -5.06
N LEU A 406 24.92 7.02 -4.66
CA LEU A 406 24.92 5.61 -4.26
C LEU A 406 25.26 5.37 -2.78
N ARG A 407 25.31 6.41 -1.94
CA ARG A 407 25.71 6.26 -0.55
C ARG A 407 24.59 6.64 0.41
N PRO A 408 24.46 5.93 1.55
CA PRO A 408 23.62 6.38 2.65
C PRO A 408 24.04 7.78 3.11
N ASP A 409 23.08 8.68 3.31
CA ASP A 409 23.34 10.05 3.76
C ASP A 409 23.35 10.12 5.30
N LYS A 410 24.46 10.62 5.88
CA LYS A 410 24.62 10.72 7.32
C LYS A 410 23.65 11.68 7.99
N SER A 411 23.21 12.75 7.29
CA SER A 411 22.25 13.69 7.83
C SER A 411 20.88 13.03 7.97
N LEU A 412 20.47 12.25 6.96
CA LEU A 412 19.22 11.49 7.00
C LEU A 412 19.25 10.39 8.07
N GLN A 413 20.41 9.76 8.29
CA GLN A 413 20.56 8.77 9.37
C GLN A 413 20.28 9.37 10.77
N GLN A 414 20.65 10.62 10.99
CA GLN A 414 20.39 11.33 12.26
C GLN A 414 18.91 11.72 12.43
N GLU A 415 18.17 11.82 11.34
CA GLU A 415 16.75 12.18 11.36
C GLU A 415 15.81 10.97 11.46
N CYS A 416 16.30 9.76 11.19
CA CYS A 416 15.49 8.56 11.26
C CYS A 416 14.90 8.38 12.66
N GLY A 417 13.57 8.22 12.75
CA GLY A 417 12.86 8.11 14.03
C GLY A 417 12.83 9.38 14.87
N SER A 418 13.18 10.55 14.31
CA SER A 418 13.27 11.82 15.05
C SER A 418 11.92 12.28 15.59
N GLN A 419 11.97 13.16 16.62
CA GLN A 419 10.77 13.78 17.19
C GLN A 419 9.98 14.60 16.15
N ALA A 420 10.67 15.17 15.15
CA ALA A 420 10.01 15.89 14.05
C ALA A 420 9.15 14.93 13.21
N HIS A 421 9.68 13.78 12.83
CA HIS A 421 8.96 12.73 12.09
C HIS A 421 7.80 12.16 12.91
N ARG A 422 8.03 11.84 14.19
CA ARG A 422 6.99 11.34 15.11
C ARG A 422 5.85 12.35 15.31
N LYS A 423 6.15 13.65 15.31
CA LYS A 423 5.12 14.69 15.40
C LYS A 423 4.16 14.66 14.20
N VAL A 424 4.68 14.42 13.00
CA VAL A 424 3.85 14.27 11.79
C VAL A 424 3.00 12.98 11.88
N ALA A 425 3.59 11.87 12.32
CA ALA A 425 2.85 10.63 12.53
C ALA A 425 1.73 10.80 13.57
N ARG A 426 2.02 11.44 14.73
CA ARG A 426 1.00 11.74 15.74
C ARG A 426 -0.15 12.60 15.19
N LYS A 427 0.16 13.61 14.36
CA LYS A 427 -0.84 14.41 13.65
C LYS A 427 -1.67 13.54 12.71
N ALA A 428 -1.02 12.67 11.93
CA ALA A 428 -1.69 11.76 11.02
C ALA A 428 -2.63 10.80 11.74
N VAL A 429 -2.22 10.26 12.88
CA VAL A 429 -3.10 9.46 13.76
C VAL A 429 -4.33 10.26 14.15
N ALA A 430 -4.15 11.48 14.70
CA ALA A 430 -5.27 12.29 15.15
C ALA A 430 -6.27 12.62 14.02
N GLU A 431 -5.77 12.97 12.82
CA GLU A 431 -6.62 13.27 11.67
C GLU A 431 -7.30 12.04 11.05
N SER A 432 -6.75 10.83 11.26
CA SER A 432 -7.31 9.57 10.73
C SER A 432 -8.43 9.00 11.57
N LEU A 433 -8.56 9.39 12.83
CA LEU A 433 -9.55 8.85 13.75
C LEU A 433 -10.96 9.24 13.36
N VAL A 434 -11.86 8.25 13.34
CA VAL A 434 -13.27 8.50 13.05
C VAL A 434 -14.11 8.26 14.31
N LEU A 435 -14.76 9.32 14.79
CA LEU A 435 -15.72 9.23 15.88
C LEU A 435 -17.07 8.71 15.34
N LEU A 436 -17.38 7.44 15.65
CA LEU A 436 -18.55 6.74 15.13
C LEU A 436 -19.79 6.93 16.03
N LYS A 437 -19.58 7.07 17.32
CA LYS A 437 -20.66 7.26 18.32
C LYS A 437 -20.14 8.12 19.46
N ASN A 438 -20.99 9.00 20.00
CA ASN A 438 -20.66 9.84 21.17
C ASN A 438 -21.95 10.21 21.93
N LYS A 439 -22.49 9.25 22.69
CA LYS A 439 -23.69 9.46 23.50
C LYS A 439 -23.36 10.34 24.70
N ASN A 440 -24.26 11.30 25.00
CA ASN A 440 -24.13 12.22 26.12
C ASN A 440 -22.81 13.01 26.15
N ALA A 441 -22.17 13.23 25.01
CA ALA A 441 -20.91 13.93 24.88
C ALA A 441 -19.83 13.40 25.86
N VAL A 442 -19.68 12.06 25.96
CA VAL A 442 -18.64 11.41 26.76
C VAL A 442 -17.25 11.82 26.30
N LEU A 443 -17.11 12.10 25.01
CA LEU A 443 -15.88 12.64 24.41
C LEU A 443 -16.11 14.07 23.90
N PRO A 444 -15.10 14.94 23.93
CA PRO A 444 -13.77 14.72 24.55
C PRO A 444 -13.87 14.68 26.07
N VAL A 445 -12.90 14.03 26.72
CA VAL A 445 -12.79 14.01 28.19
C VAL A 445 -12.31 15.40 28.66
N LYS A 446 -13.26 16.37 28.77
CA LYS A 446 -12.98 17.77 29.12
C LYS A 446 -12.49 17.93 30.57
N THR A 447 -12.95 17.07 31.46
CA THR A 447 -12.56 17.04 32.87
C THR A 447 -12.06 15.64 33.18
N LEU A 448 -10.80 15.54 33.58
CA LEU A 448 -10.21 14.27 33.96
C LEU A 448 -10.97 13.66 35.16
N PRO A 449 -11.47 12.42 35.03
CA PRO A 449 -12.11 11.73 36.15
C PRO A 449 -11.08 11.32 37.21
N ARG A 450 -11.56 10.94 38.38
CA ARG A 450 -10.67 10.46 39.44
C ARG A 450 -10.00 9.14 39.09
N ARG A 451 -10.74 8.26 38.39
CA ARG A 451 -10.26 6.94 38.00
C ARG A 451 -10.71 6.57 36.59
N ILE A 452 -9.74 6.17 35.78
CA ILE A 452 -9.97 5.56 34.45
C ILE A 452 -9.57 4.09 34.52
N HIS A 453 -10.43 3.20 34.06
CA HIS A 453 -10.06 1.82 33.82
C HIS A 453 -9.85 1.56 32.34
N VAL A 454 -8.68 1.09 31.96
CA VAL A 454 -8.34 0.70 30.59
C VAL A 454 -8.43 -0.82 30.50
N ALA A 455 -9.06 -1.33 29.41
CA ALA A 455 -9.21 -2.75 29.19
C ALA A 455 -8.98 -3.10 27.70
N GLY A 456 -9.00 -4.40 27.41
CA GLY A 456 -8.83 -4.93 26.07
C GLY A 456 -7.40 -5.22 25.68
N SER A 457 -7.23 -6.18 24.81
CA SER A 457 -5.94 -6.74 24.41
C SER A 457 -5.09 -5.76 23.59
N GLY A 458 -5.71 -4.78 22.92
CA GLY A 458 -5.02 -3.77 22.11
C GLY A 458 -4.51 -2.56 22.89
N ALA A 459 -4.88 -2.41 24.19
CA ALA A 459 -4.54 -1.20 24.95
C ALA A 459 -3.03 -1.03 25.17
N ASN A 460 -2.33 -2.13 25.42
CA ASN A 460 -0.88 -2.16 25.69
C ASN A 460 -0.15 -3.06 24.68
N ASP A 461 -0.40 -2.87 23.40
CA ASP A 461 0.15 -3.71 22.35
C ASP A 461 0.51 -2.85 21.13
N LEU A 462 1.80 -2.52 21.01
CA LEU A 462 2.31 -1.69 19.92
C LEU A 462 2.19 -2.40 18.58
N GLY A 463 2.36 -3.73 18.57
CA GLY A 463 2.21 -4.53 17.37
C GLY A 463 0.80 -4.52 16.80
N MET A 464 -0.23 -4.60 17.67
CA MET A 464 -1.62 -4.43 17.20
C MET A 464 -1.89 -3.03 16.64
N GLN A 465 -1.26 -1.98 17.19
CA GLN A 465 -1.39 -0.62 16.64
C GLN A 465 -0.76 -0.50 15.27
N CYS A 466 0.37 -1.18 15.03
CA CYS A 466 1.10 -1.12 13.78
C CYS A 466 0.50 -2.03 12.69
N GLY A 467 0.01 -3.20 13.04
CA GLY A 467 -0.54 -4.15 12.09
C GLY A 467 0.52 -4.92 11.29
N GLY A 468 0.11 -5.50 10.16
CA GLY A 468 0.99 -6.18 9.22
C GLY A 468 2.02 -5.25 8.58
N TRP A 469 2.99 -5.82 7.87
CA TRP A 469 4.09 -5.06 7.26
C TRP A 469 4.89 -4.23 8.28
N THR A 470 5.07 -4.73 9.49
CA THR A 470 5.83 -4.03 10.53
C THR A 470 6.88 -4.94 11.13
N ILE A 471 8.15 -4.62 10.92
CA ILE A 471 9.36 -5.38 11.21
C ILE A 471 9.36 -6.71 10.45
N GLY A 472 8.43 -7.60 10.71
CA GLY A 472 8.19 -8.80 9.90
C GLY A 472 6.98 -8.63 8.96
N TRP A 473 6.91 -9.44 7.91
CA TRP A 473 5.84 -9.40 6.91
C TRP A 473 4.43 -9.45 7.52
N GLN A 474 4.17 -10.42 8.41
CA GLN A 474 2.86 -10.56 9.04
C GLN A 474 2.61 -9.56 10.17
N GLY A 475 3.67 -8.89 10.66
CA GLY A 475 3.65 -8.18 11.93
C GLY A 475 3.57 -9.13 13.12
N GLU A 476 3.82 -8.62 14.31
CA GLU A 476 3.76 -9.38 15.56
C GLU A 476 3.08 -8.54 16.63
N ARG A 477 2.61 -9.19 17.71
CA ARG A 477 2.06 -8.50 18.87
C ARG A 477 3.17 -8.09 19.84
N GLY A 478 2.86 -7.13 20.71
CA GLY A 478 3.73 -6.69 21.79
C GLY A 478 4.57 -5.46 21.43
N ASP A 479 5.70 -5.30 22.12
CA ASP A 479 6.65 -4.19 21.93
C ASP A 479 7.65 -4.53 20.81
N ILE A 480 7.26 -4.22 19.59
CA ILE A 480 7.95 -4.66 18.36
C ILE A 480 9.05 -3.71 17.86
N THR A 481 9.05 -2.45 18.32
CA THR A 481 10.03 -1.46 17.88
C THR A 481 10.22 -0.36 18.91
N PRO A 482 11.46 0.11 19.16
CA PRO A 482 11.71 1.16 20.15
C PRO A 482 11.14 2.51 19.72
N GLY A 483 10.77 3.32 20.71
CA GLY A 483 10.30 4.70 20.53
C GLY A 483 8.81 4.84 20.20
N GLY A 484 8.07 3.73 20.04
CA GLY A 484 6.63 3.76 19.96
C GLY A 484 5.96 4.09 21.29
N THR A 485 4.68 4.49 21.24
CA THR A 485 3.85 4.77 22.41
C THR A 485 2.56 3.99 22.31
N THR A 486 2.29 3.11 23.30
CA THR A 486 1.03 2.37 23.37
C THR A 486 -0.13 3.30 23.78
N LEU A 487 -1.37 2.90 23.50
CA LEU A 487 -2.55 3.63 23.95
C LEU A 487 -2.57 3.75 25.48
N LEU A 488 -2.24 2.68 26.19
CA LEU A 488 -2.18 2.67 27.64
C LEU A 488 -1.17 3.69 28.18
N ASP A 489 0.04 3.71 27.63
CA ASP A 489 1.09 4.65 28.07
C ASP A 489 0.71 6.10 27.75
N ALA A 490 0.11 6.34 26.59
CA ALA A 490 -0.38 7.64 26.20
C ALA A 490 -1.50 8.13 27.13
N ILE A 491 -2.47 7.25 27.49
CA ILE A 491 -3.53 7.56 28.46
C ILE A 491 -2.95 7.89 29.83
N LYS A 492 -2.03 7.05 30.36
CA LYS A 492 -1.35 7.31 31.64
C LYS A 492 -0.63 8.65 31.63
N LYS A 493 0.09 8.96 30.54
CA LYS A 493 0.81 10.22 30.39
C LYS A 493 -0.13 11.43 30.37
N ALA A 494 -1.25 11.32 29.66
CA ALA A 494 -2.25 12.41 29.59
C ALA A 494 -3.01 12.61 30.91
N ALA A 495 -3.28 11.52 31.64
CA ALA A 495 -3.93 11.53 32.95
C ALA A 495 -3.07 12.20 34.03
N GLY A 496 -1.75 12.09 33.93
CA GLY A 496 -0.81 12.64 34.92
C GLY A 496 -0.99 12.03 36.32
N ASN A 497 -0.75 12.84 37.36
CA ASN A 497 -0.83 12.37 38.74
C ASN A 497 -2.22 12.58 39.39
N MET A 498 -3.15 13.22 38.69
CA MET A 498 -4.46 13.57 39.26
C MET A 498 -5.54 12.50 39.02
N THR A 499 -5.29 11.59 38.07
CA THR A 499 -6.20 10.51 37.69
C THR A 499 -5.52 9.16 37.90
N GLU A 500 -6.13 8.28 38.64
CA GLU A 500 -5.71 6.89 38.74
C GLU A 500 -6.05 6.15 37.44
N VAL A 501 -5.05 5.59 36.77
CA VAL A 501 -5.26 4.75 35.58
C VAL A 501 -4.94 3.30 35.92
N THR A 502 -5.97 2.47 35.94
CA THR A 502 -5.85 1.02 36.14
C THR A 502 -5.97 0.28 34.79
N TYR A 503 -5.40 -0.91 34.68
CA TYR A 503 -5.45 -1.71 33.46
C TYR A 503 -5.57 -3.20 33.77
N THR A 504 -6.54 -3.85 33.12
CA THR A 504 -6.61 -5.31 32.99
C THR A 504 -7.10 -5.68 31.59
N PRO A 505 -6.45 -6.65 30.89
CA PRO A 505 -6.82 -6.99 29.52
C PRO A 505 -8.24 -7.53 29.38
N ASP A 506 -8.75 -8.20 30.40
CA ASP A 506 -10.06 -8.85 30.45
C ASP A 506 -11.19 -7.95 31.02
N GLY A 507 -10.88 -6.70 31.41
CA GLY A 507 -11.82 -5.77 32.03
C GLY A 507 -12.16 -6.10 33.49
N SER A 508 -11.50 -7.08 34.11
CA SER A 508 -11.63 -7.35 35.55
C SER A 508 -11.14 -6.12 36.35
N GLN A 509 -11.57 -5.99 37.61
CA GLN A 509 -11.23 -4.86 38.49
C GLN A 509 -11.67 -3.46 37.97
N SER A 510 -12.58 -3.38 37.01
CA SER A 510 -13.09 -2.11 36.47
C SER A 510 -14.07 -1.40 37.42
N ALA A 511 -14.60 -2.11 38.41
CA ALA A 511 -15.57 -1.54 39.37
C ALA A 511 -15.02 -0.33 40.12
N GLY A 512 -15.86 0.72 40.26
CA GLY A 512 -15.50 1.96 40.93
C GLY A 512 -14.65 2.94 40.11
N ALA A 513 -14.40 2.66 38.81
CA ALA A 513 -13.88 3.65 37.91
C ALA A 513 -15.00 4.58 37.40
N ASP A 514 -14.61 5.80 37.04
CA ASP A 514 -15.55 6.82 36.52
C ASP A 514 -15.69 6.73 35.00
N LEU A 515 -14.70 6.16 34.31
CA LEU A 515 -14.65 5.99 32.85
C LEU A 515 -13.94 4.69 32.48
N GLY A 516 -14.55 3.90 31.61
CA GLY A 516 -13.94 2.74 30.98
C GLY A 516 -13.46 3.05 29.56
N ILE A 517 -12.21 2.70 29.23
CA ILE A 517 -11.68 2.76 27.86
C ILE A 517 -11.30 1.34 27.45
N VAL A 518 -12.01 0.77 26.48
CA VAL A 518 -11.80 -0.61 26.02
C VAL A 518 -11.24 -0.62 24.60
N VAL A 519 -10.05 -1.21 24.43
CA VAL A 519 -9.38 -1.30 23.13
C VAL A 519 -9.50 -2.71 22.59
N VAL A 520 -10.22 -2.85 21.50
CA VAL A 520 -10.55 -4.12 20.82
C VAL A 520 -10.06 -4.12 19.38
N GLY A 521 -9.99 -5.27 18.73
CA GLY A 521 -9.70 -5.31 17.31
C GLY A 521 -8.99 -6.56 16.83
N GLU A 522 -8.26 -6.41 15.71
CA GLU A 522 -7.59 -7.51 15.03
C GLU A 522 -6.12 -7.64 15.47
N ALA A 523 -5.62 -8.87 15.59
CA ALA A 523 -4.18 -9.12 15.63
C ALA A 523 -3.54 -8.77 14.27
N PRO A 524 -2.23 -8.50 14.22
CA PRO A 524 -1.53 -8.23 12.96
C PRO A 524 -1.67 -9.38 11.94
N TYR A 525 -1.76 -9.02 10.68
CA TYR A 525 -1.75 -9.93 9.52
C TYR A 525 -1.35 -9.17 8.26
N ALA A 526 -0.89 -9.90 7.24
CA ALA A 526 -0.66 -9.37 5.90
C ALA A 526 -1.19 -10.34 4.84
N GLU A 527 -1.62 -9.78 3.71
CA GLU A 527 -2.04 -10.49 2.50
C GLU A 527 -3.11 -11.56 2.74
N MET A 528 -2.98 -12.76 2.10
CA MET A 528 -3.93 -13.86 2.19
C MET A 528 -4.19 -14.34 3.63
N LYS A 529 -3.24 -14.13 4.55
CA LYS A 529 -3.43 -14.48 5.97
C LYS A 529 -4.51 -13.64 6.64
N GLY A 530 -4.78 -12.47 6.09
CA GLY A 530 -5.83 -11.57 6.55
C GLY A 530 -7.19 -11.80 5.89
N ASP A 531 -7.30 -12.66 4.87
CA ASP A 531 -8.60 -12.99 4.26
C ASP A 531 -9.52 -13.65 5.28
N ARG A 532 -10.73 -13.11 5.47
CA ARG A 532 -11.69 -13.61 6.46
C ARG A 532 -13.09 -13.72 5.89
N HIS A 533 -13.77 -14.81 6.23
CA HIS A 533 -15.18 -14.99 5.91
C HIS A 533 -16.07 -14.13 6.82
N ASP A 534 -15.78 -14.08 8.12
CA ASP A 534 -16.55 -13.37 9.14
C ASP A 534 -15.71 -12.22 9.72
N LEU A 535 -16.25 -11.01 9.64
CA LEU A 535 -15.64 -9.77 10.14
C LEU A 535 -16.17 -9.35 11.51
N SER A 536 -16.85 -10.23 12.22
CA SER A 536 -17.32 -9.95 13.58
C SER A 536 -16.15 -9.72 14.54
N LEU A 537 -16.33 -8.79 15.49
CA LEU A 537 -15.46 -8.70 16.65
C LEU A 537 -15.42 -10.04 17.39
N SER A 538 -14.26 -10.40 17.93
CA SER A 538 -14.10 -11.66 18.66
C SER A 538 -15.08 -11.77 19.82
N VAL A 539 -15.40 -12.99 20.22
CA VAL A 539 -16.25 -13.22 21.42
C VAL A 539 -15.59 -12.57 22.63
N GLN A 540 -14.27 -12.72 22.76
CA GLN A 540 -13.50 -12.15 23.87
C GLN A 540 -13.59 -10.63 23.90
N ASP A 541 -13.45 -9.93 22.78
CA ASP A 541 -13.57 -8.48 22.72
C ASP A 541 -14.97 -7.99 23.17
N ARG A 542 -16.02 -8.70 22.72
CA ARG A 542 -17.40 -8.37 23.10
C ARG A 542 -17.67 -8.61 24.58
N GLU A 543 -17.10 -9.67 25.15
CA GLU A 543 -17.19 -10.00 26.58
C GLU A 543 -16.48 -8.94 27.44
N VAL A 544 -15.29 -8.47 27.04
CA VAL A 544 -14.57 -7.40 27.75
C VAL A 544 -15.39 -6.11 27.77
N VAL A 545 -15.96 -5.69 26.63
CA VAL A 545 -16.84 -4.52 26.57
C VAL A 545 -18.07 -4.70 27.48
N ALA A 546 -18.67 -5.88 27.46
CA ALA A 546 -19.84 -6.18 28.29
C ALA A 546 -19.49 -6.17 29.78
N ALA A 547 -18.34 -6.73 30.19
CA ALA A 547 -17.88 -6.76 31.57
C ALA A 547 -17.66 -5.35 32.13
N VAL A 548 -16.94 -4.49 31.39
CA VAL A 548 -16.70 -3.10 31.80
C VAL A 548 -18.03 -2.33 31.83
N LYS A 549 -18.93 -2.52 30.87
CA LYS A 549 -20.24 -1.84 30.83
C LYS A 549 -21.17 -2.25 31.98
N ALA A 550 -21.09 -3.49 32.43
CA ALA A 550 -21.92 -4.02 33.53
C ALA A 550 -21.68 -3.30 34.87
N THR A 551 -20.57 -2.61 35.04
CA THR A 551 -20.25 -1.80 36.23
C THR A 551 -21.03 -0.47 36.30
N GLY A 552 -21.71 -0.09 35.21
CA GLY A 552 -22.56 1.11 35.11
C GLY A 552 -21.82 2.38 34.69
N MET A 553 -20.49 2.37 34.55
CA MET A 553 -19.75 3.54 34.08
C MET A 553 -19.93 3.81 32.58
N PRO A 554 -19.69 5.03 32.10
CA PRO A 554 -19.55 5.30 30.66
C PRO A 554 -18.39 4.49 30.05
N VAL A 555 -18.59 3.96 28.82
CA VAL A 555 -17.59 3.13 28.15
C VAL A 555 -17.26 3.71 26.77
N VAL A 556 -16.00 3.99 26.54
CA VAL A 556 -15.43 4.35 25.25
C VAL A 556 -14.76 3.11 24.65
N VAL A 557 -15.17 2.72 23.44
CA VAL A 557 -14.56 1.62 22.70
C VAL A 557 -13.68 2.18 21.59
N ILE A 558 -12.43 1.74 21.55
CA ILE A 558 -11.47 2.04 20.48
C ILE A 558 -11.27 0.77 19.68
N VAL A 559 -11.50 0.84 18.36
CA VAL A 559 -11.36 -0.29 17.44
C VAL A 559 -10.04 -0.17 16.68
N LEU A 560 -9.12 -1.12 16.90
CA LEU A 560 -7.88 -1.30 16.14
C LEU A 560 -8.14 -2.36 15.06
N SER A 561 -8.25 -1.97 13.80
CA SER A 561 -8.53 -2.93 12.73
C SER A 561 -8.06 -2.45 11.35
N GLY A 562 -7.75 -3.40 10.49
CA GLY A 562 -7.39 -3.16 9.09
C GLY A 562 -8.61 -2.96 8.17
N ARG A 563 -9.83 -2.94 8.73
CA ARG A 563 -11.09 -2.88 7.97
C ARG A 563 -12.27 -2.57 8.90
N PRO A 564 -13.45 -2.15 8.38
CA PRO A 564 -14.67 -2.09 9.17
C PRO A 564 -15.05 -3.47 9.72
N MET A 565 -15.26 -3.55 11.05
CA MET A 565 -15.64 -4.78 11.76
C MET A 565 -17.14 -4.79 12.06
N ILE A 566 -17.78 -5.95 12.05
CA ILE A 566 -19.18 -6.08 12.52
C ILE A 566 -19.18 -5.93 14.04
N LEU A 567 -19.69 -4.79 14.50
CA LEU A 567 -19.67 -4.41 15.92
C LEU A 567 -20.68 -5.20 16.77
N GLY A 568 -21.76 -5.69 16.15
CA GLY A 568 -22.83 -6.39 16.89
C GLY A 568 -23.37 -5.54 18.05
N ASP A 569 -23.51 -6.16 19.21
CA ASP A 569 -24.04 -5.55 20.44
C ASP A 569 -23.09 -4.51 21.09
N VAL A 570 -21.81 -4.49 20.69
CA VAL A 570 -20.86 -3.43 21.10
C VAL A 570 -21.34 -2.06 20.64
N ALA A 571 -21.97 -1.99 19.45
CA ALA A 571 -22.55 -0.75 18.93
C ALA A 571 -23.59 -0.12 19.87
N ASP A 572 -24.36 -0.95 20.58
CA ASP A 572 -25.39 -0.50 21.53
C ASP A 572 -24.79 -0.21 22.91
N LYS A 573 -23.91 -1.09 23.42
CA LYS A 573 -23.35 -1.02 24.77
C LYS A 573 -22.39 0.14 24.97
N ALA A 574 -21.56 0.46 23.99
CA ALA A 574 -20.61 1.56 24.07
C ALA A 574 -21.31 2.93 24.14
N ASP A 575 -20.81 3.85 24.95
CA ASP A 575 -21.28 5.24 24.97
C ASP A 575 -20.56 6.10 23.92
N ALA A 576 -19.29 5.78 23.64
CA ALA A 576 -18.57 6.32 22.48
C ALA A 576 -17.80 5.23 21.75
N ILE A 577 -17.62 5.38 20.44
CA ILE A 577 -16.85 4.45 19.59
C ILE A 577 -15.95 5.26 18.67
N LEU A 578 -14.66 4.93 18.68
CA LEU A 578 -13.68 5.45 17.74
C LEU A 578 -13.12 4.31 16.88
N ALA A 579 -13.12 4.51 15.57
CA ALA A 579 -12.29 3.72 14.67
C ALA A 579 -10.90 4.34 14.65
N ALA A 580 -9.91 3.63 15.18
CA ALA A 580 -8.52 4.07 15.21
C ALA A 580 -7.69 3.42 14.12
N TRP A 581 -8.27 2.45 13.40
CA TRP A 581 -7.61 1.72 12.33
C TRP A 581 -6.32 1.02 12.80
N LEU A 582 -5.21 1.25 12.11
CA LEU A 582 -3.87 0.81 12.47
C LEU A 582 -2.98 2.05 12.58
N PRO A 583 -2.93 2.69 13.77
CA PRO A 583 -2.33 4.03 13.94
C PRO A 583 -0.80 4.05 13.90
N GLY A 584 -0.12 2.91 13.90
CA GLY A 584 1.34 2.86 13.92
C GLY A 584 1.94 3.17 15.29
N THR A 585 3.15 3.77 15.32
CA THR A 585 3.91 3.96 16.56
C THR A 585 3.37 5.07 17.46
N GLU A 586 2.50 5.96 17.00
CA GLU A 586 2.14 7.16 17.73
C GLU A 586 0.75 7.08 18.36
N GLY A 587 0.50 6.12 19.26
CA GLY A 587 -0.76 5.99 20.02
C GLY A 587 -1.18 7.26 20.78
N ALA A 588 -0.24 8.14 21.05
CA ALA A 588 -0.53 9.45 21.62
C ALA A 588 -1.48 10.31 20.76
N GLY A 589 -1.49 10.14 19.43
CA GLY A 589 -2.42 10.84 18.54
C GLY A 589 -3.89 10.44 18.78
N VAL A 590 -4.13 9.19 19.19
CA VAL A 590 -5.48 8.73 19.59
C VAL A 590 -5.91 9.46 20.86
N VAL A 591 -5.01 9.58 21.82
CA VAL A 591 -5.29 10.23 23.10
C VAL A 591 -5.48 11.75 22.95
N ASP A 592 -4.82 12.39 21.98
CA ASP A 592 -5.08 13.80 21.65
C ASP A 592 -6.55 14.04 21.29
N VAL A 593 -7.13 13.14 20.51
CA VAL A 593 -8.56 13.21 20.15
C VAL A 593 -9.43 12.86 21.37
N LEU A 594 -9.11 11.81 22.12
CA LEU A 594 -9.87 11.44 23.33
C LEU A 594 -9.97 12.60 24.33
N MET A 595 -8.88 13.33 24.53
CA MET A 595 -8.81 14.42 25.51
C MET A 595 -9.17 15.80 24.92
N GLY A 596 -9.48 15.87 23.63
CA GLY A 596 -9.86 17.12 22.95
C GLY A 596 -8.69 18.06 22.66
N ALA A 597 -7.44 17.58 22.72
CA ALA A 597 -6.27 18.33 22.28
C ALA A 597 -6.21 18.41 20.74
N ALA A 598 -6.84 17.47 20.05
CA ALA A 598 -7.09 17.48 18.62
C ALA A 598 -8.57 17.24 18.34
N PRO A 599 -9.14 17.81 17.23
CA PRO A 599 -10.52 17.58 16.85
C PRO A 599 -10.72 16.14 16.32
N ALA A 600 -11.93 15.60 16.50
CA ALA A 600 -12.37 14.41 15.78
C ALA A 600 -12.77 14.81 14.35
N SER A 601 -11.86 14.76 13.41
CA SER A 601 -12.05 15.29 12.04
C SER A 601 -12.17 14.20 10.98
N GLY A 602 -11.70 12.98 11.23
CA GLY A 602 -11.70 11.89 10.27
C GLY A 602 -13.08 11.51 9.77
N LYS A 603 -13.15 11.10 8.50
CA LYS A 603 -14.38 10.66 7.82
C LYS A 603 -14.16 9.29 7.22
N LEU A 604 -15.09 8.36 7.43
CA LEU A 604 -14.98 6.99 6.91
C LEU A 604 -14.60 6.98 5.43
N SER A 605 -13.56 6.26 5.10
CA SER A 605 -13.12 5.99 3.73
C SER A 605 -13.67 4.67 3.18
N PHE A 606 -14.37 3.95 4.03
CA PHE A 606 -15.13 2.73 3.73
C PHE A 606 -16.50 2.79 4.40
N THR A 607 -17.51 2.30 3.71
CA THR A 607 -18.82 2.04 4.31
C THR A 607 -18.67 1.00 5.42
N TRP A 608 -19.24 1.26 6.57
CA TRP A 608 -19.21 0.34 7.72
C TRP A 608 -20.48 -0.53 7.72
N PRO A 609 -20.40 -1.82 7.39
CA PRO A 609 -21.58 -2.68 7.33
C PRO A 609 -22.12 -2.97 8.73
N ARG A 610 -23.43 -3.20 8.81
CA ARG A 610 -24.14 -3.60 10.02
C ARG A 610 -24.05 -5.10 10.27
N SER A 611 -24.04 -5.87 9.18
CA SER A 611 -23.96 -7.34 9.19
C SER A 611 -23.18 -7.86 8.00
N MET A 612 -22.77 -9.13 8.06
CA MET A 612 -22.07 -9.80 6.95
C MET A 612 -22.91 -9.93 5.68
N GLU A 613 -24.22 -9.83 5.75
CA GLU A 613 -25.13 -9.84 4.58
C GLU A 613 -24.93 -8.63 3.67
N GLN A 614 -24.35 -7.55 4.19
CA GLN A 614 -24.03 -6.32 3.45
C GLN A 614 -22.64 -6.34 2.79
N VAL A 615 -21.89 -7.43 2.91
CA VAL A 615 -20.55 -7.58 2.35
C VAL A 615 -20.57 -8.60 1.21
N PRO A 616 -20.01 -8.29 0.03
CA PRO A 616 -19.19 -7.12 -0.31
C PRO A 616 -20.00 -5.92 -0.81
N LEU A 617 -19.36 -4.74 -0.89
CA LEU A 617 -19.83 -3.64 -1.73
C LEU A 617 -19.56 -4.01 -3.19
N GLY A 618 -20.60 -4.21 -3.99
CA GLY A 618 -20.46 -4.58 -5.40
C GLY A 618 -19.79 -3.49 -6.24
N HIS A 619 -19.16 -3.87 -7.36
CA HIS A 619 -18.42 -2.94 -8.22
C HIS A 619 -19.29 -1.83 -8.84
N HIS A 620 -20.57 -2.13 -9.08
CA HIS A 620 -21.54 -1.18 -9.62
C HIS A 620 -22.32 -0.42 -8.54
N GLN A 621 -22.21 -0.83 -7.28
CA GLN A 621 -22.88 -0.18 -6.15
C GLN A 621 -22.05 1.00 -5.67
N LYS A 622 -22.73 2.12 -5.42
CA LYS A 622 -22.12 3.29 -4.79
C LYS A 622 -22.31 3.27 -3.27
N GLU A 623 -23.41 2.69 -2.81
CA GLU A 623 -23.79 2.70 -1.40
C GLU A 623 -24.40 1.35 -1.00
N ILE A 624 -24.19 0.97 0.25
CA ILE A 624 -24.87 -0.14 0.91
C ILE A 624 -26.17 0.42 1.53
N GLU A 625 -27.28 -0.29 1.36
CA GLU A 625 -28.55 0.10 1.97
C GLU A 625 -28.48 -0.09 3.49
N ASN A 626 -28.85 0.95 4.26
CA ASN A 626 -28.92 0.94 5.73
C ASN A 626 -27.64 0.38 6.42
N PRO A 627 -26.44 0.89 6.12
CA PRO A 627 -25.22 0.44 6.78
C PRO A 627 -25.21 0.80 8.26
N GLN A 628 -24.26 0.29 9.04
CA GLN A 628 -24.04 0.75 10.42
C GLN A 628 -23.60 2.22 10.42
N PHE A 629 -22.65 2.58 9.54
CA PHE A 629 -22.26 3.96 9.25
C PHE A 629 -21.97 4.10 7.75
N PRO A 630 -22.49 5.13 7.07
CA PRO A 630 -22.27 5.31 5.64
C PRO A 630 -20.84 5.81 5.34
N PHE A 631 -20.42 5.66 4.10
CA PHE A 631 -19.21 6.31 3.57
C PHE A 631 -19.21 7.81 3.88
N GLY A 632 -18.09 8.36 4.30
CA GLY A 632 -17.95 9.77 4.67
C GLY A 632 -18.50 10.14 6.05
N PHE A 633 -19.08 9.17 6.79
CA PHE A 633 -19.55 9.41 8.15
C PHE A 633 -18.38 9.68 9.11
N GLY A 634 -18.66 10.50 10.11
CA GLY A 634 -17.78 10.84 11.23
C GLY A 634 -18.36 12.00 12.00
N LEU A 635 -18.49 11.84 13.33
CA LEU A 635 -18.91 12.91 14.23
C LEU A 635 -17.75 13.87 14.48
N GLY A 636 -18.08 15.11 14.82
CA GLY A 636 -17.16 16.08 15.39
C GLY A 636 -17.47 16.31 16.87
N TYR A 637 -16.63 17.08 17.55
CA TYR A 637 -16.94 17.61 18.87
C TYR A 637 -17.75 18.90 18.73
N GLU A 638 -18.82 19.00 19.55
CA GLU A 638 -19.63 20.20 19.70
C GLU A 638 -18.97 21.22 20.66
#